data_d5ade63c6c1d46459e85822cf6263e36
#
_entry.id   d5ade63c6c1d46459e85822cf6263e36
#
_cell.length_a   1.000
_cell.length_b   1.000
_cell.length_c   1.000
_cell.angle_alpha   90.00
_cell.angle_beta   90.00
_cell.angle_gamma   90.00
#
_symmetry.space_group_name_H-M   'P 1'
#
loop_
_entity.id
_entity.type
_entity.pdbx_description
1 polymer ?
#
loop_
_entity_poly.entity_id
_entity_poly.type
_entity_poly.pdbx_seq_one_letter_code
_entity_poly.pdbx_strand_id
1 'polypeptide(L)'
;MPAPMGAPPGFFGGPQDKARDALREPKPTSIREVPGYLCRVTGKFLHRLVYIFHIVWDTRPWILFFMVFMAIFNGVTPVIGAWISAELLNTLASAYVAAASGINRFSAVMGLLILRFAYSFIVSMVNRVNSIVTNIAGELVVNNVNLRIMNKAREVDLASFDRPEFYEKLENAKREAGHRPIQILNANFTIISTIISMVSFIVVLATVSPAAPWIIALLSVPTAIINFVYRQKNFQYIRRHSKDRRQMNYYSNLMTNKDMVKEVRLFGLSELFIGRYSETFERYFKGLKKLFVGEGLWHMGTTVFSTAVNCVLFLLIARGVCNGEYEVGNYSLYTGALTSIFSGIGTLISTTASIYEGTLFIDNLIVFLSEKKTIVPLLAAPAPVKRHTGHTIVLHDVSFRYPGTERDVIHHVNLTIDPGDTVVLVGLNGAGKTTLIKLLTRLYDPTEGYITLDGRDIREYDPAELYRVFGIIFQDFGKYAVSAGENIRFGQLDRDAGMAEIETAAAQSGAADFIEKLPNGYDTPLMRYFEENGIELSIGQWQKLSIARAFYSDSDIVILDEPTASLDAIAEQEIYNQFDRLRRDKTTVFVSHRLSSATVANKIVVLENGSIVEIGTHEELMRAHGEYYRLFSTQAKRYITDHENPEADTGDAVPNVQQNASHAPEIHGRHGKEETPPPPGSVPPHQPPFAQETMAPPDARKRL
;
A
#
# COMPACT_ATOMS: atom_id res chain seq x y z
N MET A 1 -16.49 -5.78 -23.02
CA MET A 1 -15.19 -5.84 -22.36
C MET A 1 -15.11 -4.61 -21.47
N PRO A 2 -15.00 -4.73 -20.14
CA PRO A 2 -14.77 -3.56 -19.31
C PRO A 2 -13.39 -3.01 -19.66
N ALA A 3 -13.33 -1.69 -19.84
CA ALA A 3 -12.07 -0.98 -20.03
C ALA A 3 -11.15 -1.29 -18.84
N PRO A 4 -9.83 -1.48 -19.05
CA PRO A 4 -8.91 -1.61 -17.94
C PRO A 4 -9.03 -0.34 -17.10
N MET A 5 -9.14 -0.48 -15.77
CA MET A 5 -8.99 0.64 -14.84
C MET A 5 -7.62 1.26 -15.10
N GLY A 6 -7.58 2.22 -16.03
CA GLY A 6 -6.46 3.11 -16.20
C GLY A 6 -6.34 3.90 -14.91
N ALA A 7 -5.13 4.00 -14.37
CA ALA A 7 -4.83 4.95 -13.33
C ALA A 7 -5.45 6.31 -13.73
N PRO A 8 -6.14 7.00 -12.81
CA PRO A 8 -6.86 8.22 -13.15
C PRO A 8 -5.94 9.21 -13.86
N PRO A 9 -6.42 9.92 -14.90
CA PRO A 9 -5.63 10.89 -15.64
C PRO A 9 -5.28 12.06 -14.73
N GLY A 10 -4.16 12.01 -14.06
CA GLY A 10 -3.67 12.94 -13.05
C GLY A 10 -2.39 12.46 -12.37
N PHE A 11 -1.99 11.21 -12.62
CA PHE A 11 -0.79 10.61 -12.03
C PHE A 11 0.53 11.18 -12.58
N PHE A 12 0.48 12.02 -13.62
CA PHE A 12 1.64 12.60 -14.27
C PHE A 12 1.65 14.12 -14.08
N GLY A 13 2.31 14.58 -13.01
CA GLY A 13 2.81 15.95 -12.93
C GLY A 13 1.75 17.03 -12.71
N GLY A 14 1.18 17.09 -11.52
CA GLY A 14 0.43 18.21 -11.00
C GLY A 14 1.17 18.90 -9.83
N PRO A 15 0.61 19.90 -9.17
CA PRO A 15 1.23 20.80 -8.18
C PRO A 15 1.75 20.14 -6.89
N GLN A 16 2.06 18.86 -6.94
CA GLN A 16 2.53 18.02 -5.83
C GLN A 16 3.86 18.49 -5.21
N ASP A 17 4.71 19.17 -5.99
CA ASP A 17 5.95 19.72 -5.46
C ASP A 17 5.70 20.94 -4.56
N LYS A 18 4.65 21.72 -4.81
CA LYS A 18 4.30 22.89 -3.99
C LYS A 18 3.71 22.51 -2.63
N ALA A 19 2.85 21.49 -2.58
CA ALA A 19 2.28 21.02 -1.30
C ALA A 19 3.33 20.31 -0.42
N ARG A 20 4.27 19.58 -1.04
CA ARG A 20 5.40 18.96 -0.33
C ARG A 20 6.45 19.96 0.11
N ASP A 21 6.63 21.07 -0.60
CA ASP A 21 7.51 22.16 -0.17
C ASP A 21 6.89 23.01 0.93
N ALA A 22 5.55 23.05 1.04
CA ALA A 22 4.84 23.71 2.14
C ALA A 22 5.06 23.03 3.51
N LEU A 23 5.41 21.74 3.52
CA LEU A 23 5.78 21.00 4.75
C LEU A 23 7.24 21.24 5.18
N ARG A 24 8.06 21.89 4.33
CA ARG A 24 9.43 22.26 4.67
C ARG A 24 9.47 23.61 5.35
N GLU A 25 10.23 23.69 6.43
CA GLU A 25 10.66 24.98 6.95
C GLU A 25 11.48 25.68 5.86
N PRO A 26 11.17 26.92 5.50
CA PRO A 26 11.98 27.69 4.58
C PRO A 26 13.41 27.77 5.11
N LYS A 27 14.40 27.56 4.24
CA LYS A 27 15.81 27.67 4.65
C LYS A 27 16.08 29.09 5.10
N PRO A 28 16.88 29.27 6.17
CA PRO A 28 17.24 30.59 6.64
C PRO A 28 17.99 31.34 5.53
N THR A 29 17.56 32.53 5.23
CA THR A 29 18.20 33.44 4.26
C THR A 29 19.29 34.27 4.90
N SER A 30 19.27 34.38 6.25
CA SER A 30 20.25 35.14 7.05
C SER A 30 20.76 34.31 8.23
N ILE A 31 22.01 34.58 8.64
CA ILE A 31 22.63 33.94 9.84
C ILE A 31 21.79 34.17 11.11
N ARG A 32 21.09 35.30 11.19
CA ARG A 32 20.21 35.61 12.35
C ARG A 32 18.96 34.72 12.45
N GLU A 33 18.54 34.12 11.33
CA GLU A 33 17.38 33.22 11.27
C GLU A 33 17.74 31.77 11.62
N VAL A 34 19.04 31.42 11.61
CA VAL A 34 19.53 30.06 11.86
C VAL A 34 19.09 29.51 13.22
N PRO A 35 19.18 30.26 14.35
CA PRO A 35 18.73 29.73 15.65
C PRO A 35 17.22 29.42 15.66
N GLY A 36 16.40 30.32 15.10
CA GLY A 36 14.96 30.11 15.00
C GLY A 36 14.60 28.91 14.08
N TYR A 37 15.30 28.77 12.96
CA TYR A 37 15.16 27.62 12.06
C TYR A 37 15.52 26.31 12.77
N LEU A 38 16.67 26.25 13.46
CA LEU A 38 17.09 25.09 14.23
C LEU A 38 16.07 24.74 15.31
N CYS A 39 15.58 25.71 16.06
CA CYS A 39 14.57 25.49 17.09
C CYS A 39 13.27 24.89 16.52
N ARG A 40 12.79 25.38 15.38
CA ARG A 40 11.60 24.79 14.72
C ARG A 40 11.83 23.40 14.20
N VAL A 41 12.97 23.14 13.55
CA VAL A 41 13.33 21.79 13.04
C VAL A 41 13.47 20.81 14.20
N THR A 42 14.15 21.20 15.29
CA THR A 42 14.32 20.38 16.49
C THR A 42 12.99 20.15 17.19
N GLY A 43 12.11 21.16 17.26
CA GLY A 43 10.79 21.02 17.84
C GLY A 43 9.90 20.01 17.08
N LYS A 44 9.86 20.10 15.76
CA LYS A 44 9.15 19.11 14.92
C LYS A 44 9.74 17.70 15.06
N PHE A 45 11.04 17.60 15.08
CA PHE A 45 11.74 16.33 15.29
C PHE A 45 11.39 15.72 16.64
N LEU A 46 11.44 16.50 17.71
CA LEU A 46 11.09 16.04 19.06
C LEU A 46 9.62 15.61 19.14
N HIS A 47 8.71 16.37 18.54
CA HIS A 47 7.29 16.01 18.47
C HIS A 47 7.06 14.63 17.81
N ARG A 48 7.75 14.35 16.68
CA ARG A 48 7.69 13.05 16.01
C ARG A 48 8.24 11.93 16.88
N LEU A 49 9.34 12.17 17.59
CA LEU A 49 9.87 11.20 18.54
C LEU A 49 8.89 10.90 19.68
N VAL A 50 8.33 11.93 20.31
CA VAL A 50 7.31 11.76 21.35
C VAL A 50 6.12 10.97 20.85
N TYR A 51 5.69 11.21 19.61
CA TYR A 51 4.62 10.46 18.99
C TYR A 51 4.94 8.96 18.85
N ILE A 52 6.18 8.62 18.45
CA ILE A 52 6.63 7.22 18.36
C ILE A 52 6.68 6.58 19.74
N PHE A 53 7.20 7.30 20.75
CA PHE A 53 7.21 6.81 22.13
C PHE A 53 5.78 6.56 22.63
N HIS A 54 4.82 7.42 22.28
CA HIS A 54 3.41 7.22 22.62
C HIS A 54 2.81 5.98 21.96
N ILE A 55 3.09 5.75 20.67
CA ILE A 55 2.64 4.51 19.98
C ILE A 55 3.12 3.26 20.73
N VAL A 56 4.38 3.25 21.17
CA VAL A 56 4.95 2.08 21.87
C VAL A 56 4.43 1.97 23.29
N TRP A 57 4.23 3.08 23.97
CA TRP A 57 3.60 3.13 25.29
C TRP A 57 2.18 2.54 25.24
N ASP A 58 1.38 2.95 24.27
CA ASP A 58 0.01 2.44 24.06
C ASP A 58 0.01 0.95 23.65
N THR A 59 1.08 0.49 22.99
CA THR A 59 1.20 -0.93 22.66
C THR A 59 1.44 -1.76 23.91
N ARG A 60 2.55 -1.49 24.61
CA ARG A 60 2.93 -2.13 25.87
C ARG A 60 4.02 -1.30 26.59
N PRO A 61 3.75 -0.69 27.74
CA PRO A 61 4.72 0.16 28.45
C PRO A 61 6.02 -0.54 28.84
N TRP A 62 5.96 -1.84 29.16
CA TRP A 62 7.15 -2.61 29.57
C TRP A 62 8.26 -2.61 28.52
N ILE A 63 7.92 -2.44 27.23
CA ILE A 63 8.90 -2.38 26.13
C ILE A 63 9.86 -1.22 26.33
N LEU A 64 9.34 -0.04 26.67
CA LEU A 64 10.17 1.15 26.91
C LEU A 64 11.07 0.97 28.14
N PHE A 65 10.56 0.42 29.24
CA PHE A 65 11.35 0.17 30.43
C PHE A 65 12.49 -0.82 30.15
N PHE A 66 12.20 -1.89 29.40
CA PHE A 66 13.23 -2.86 29.00
C PHE A 66 14.29 -2.21 28.11
N MET A 67 13.87 -1.37 27.13
CA MET A 67 14.82 -0.68 26.24
C MET A 67 15.70 0.32 27.00
N VAL A 68 15.16 1.05 27.98
CA VAL A 68 15.94 1.93 28.87
C VAL A 68 16.96 1.11 29.66
N PHE A 69 16.54 0.02 30.28
CA PHE A 69 17.45 -0.89 30.99
C PHE A 69 18.59 -1.36 30.08
N MET A 70 18.27 -1.82 28.88
CA MET A 70 19.24 -2.28 27.89
C MET A 70 20.15 -1.17 27.39
N ALA A 71 19.69 0.06 27.29
CA ALA A 71 20.53 1.20 26.90
C ALA A 71 21.58 1.49 27.98
N ILE A 72 21.20 1.46 29.26
CA ILE A 72 22.11 1.63 30.38
C ILE A 72 23.09 0.45 30.42
N PHE A 73 22.59 -0.78 30.35
CA PHE A 73 23.40 -1.99 30.35
C PHE A 73 24.46 -1.97 29.23
N ASN A 74 24.05 -1.75 27.97
CA ASN A 74 24.93 -1.68 26.82
C ASN A 74 25.89 -0.48 26.86
N GLY A 75 25.51 0.60 27.55
CA GLY A 75 26.37 1.76 27.75
C GLY A 75 27.50 1.53 28.73
N VAL A 76 27.24 0.80 29.81
CA VAL A 76 28.23 0.56 30.89
C VAL A 76 29.09 -0.68 30.63
N THR A 77 28.53 -1.71 30.05
CA THR A 77 29.18 -3.00 29.78
C THR A 77 30.54 -2.88 29.07
N PRO A 78 30.75 -2.07 28.01
CA PRO A 78 32.03 -2.03 27.31
C PRO A 78 33.21 -1.59 28.23
N VAL A 79 32.94 -0.65 29.14
CA VAL A 79 33.97 -0.12 30.05
C VAL A 79 34.35 -1.13 31.10
N ILE A 80 33.38 -1.82 31.71
CA ILE A 80 33.65 -2.90 32.68
C ILE A 80 34.45 -4.00 32.01
N GLY A 81 34.10 -4.40 30.79
CA GLY A 81 34.82 -5.42 30.03
C GLY A 81 36.25 -5.02 29.68
N ALA A 82 36.49 -3.74 29.35
CA ALA A 82 37.82 -3.21 29.10
C ALA A 82 38.67 -3.18 30.38
N TRP A 83 38.08 -2.78 31.54
CA TRP A 83 38.73 -2.78 32.82
C TRP A 83 39.16 -4.19 33.28
N ILE A 84 38.26 -5.18 33.22
CA ILE A 84 38.59 -6.58 33.56
C ILE A 84 39.70 -7.11 32.66
N SER A 85 39.71 -6.74 31.35
CA SER A 85 40.76 -7.15 30.44
C SER A 85 42.12 -6.51 30.75
N ALA A 86 42.12 -5.25 31.17
CA ALA A 86 43.34 -4.57 31.58
C ALA A 86 43.95 -5.19 32.86
N GLU A 87 43.11 -5.49 33.87
CA GLU A 87 43.52 -6.11 35.08
C GLU A 87 44.07 -7.52 34.88
N LEU A 88 43.44 -8.28 33.97
CA LEU A 88 43.94 -9.60 33.54
C LEU A 88 45.34 -9.48 32.91
N LEU A 89 45.56 -8.49 32.03
CA LEU A 89 46.85 -8.27 31.40
C LEU A 89 47.92 -7.82 32.43
N ASN A 90 47.58 -6.97 33.38
CA ASN A 90 48.49 -6.55 34.45
C ASN A 90 48.90 -7.73 35.33
N THR A 91 47.91 -8.53 35.72
CA THR A 91 48.17 -9.73 36.55
C THR A 91 48.99 -10.76 35.76
N LEU A 92 48.75 -10.93 34.46
CA LEU A 92 49.53 -11.83 33.59
C LEU A 92 51.00 -11.33 33.48
N ALA A 93 51.19 -10.03 33.26
CA ALA A 93 52.52 -9.44 33.19
C ALA A 93 53.28 -9.59 34.52
N SER A 94 52.62 -9.35 35.65
CA SER A 94 53.22 -9.53 37.01
C SER A 94 53.51 -11.01 37.29
N ALA A 95 52.66 -11.93 36.87
CA ALA A 95 52.88 -13.38 36.98
C ALA A 95 54.07 -13.85 36.14
N TYR A 96 54.25 -13.28 34.92
CA TYR A 96 55.41 -13.56 34.08
C TYR A 96 56.75 -13.14 34.78
N VAL A 97 56.76 -11.93 35.33
CA VAL A 97 57.96 -11.45 36.09
C VAL A 97 58.20 -12.29 37.34
N ALA A 98 57.15 -12.66 38.08
CA ALA A 98 57.26 -13.51 39.27
C ALA A 98 57.72 -14.93 38.96
N ALA A 99 57.36 -15.48 37.81
CA ALA A 99 57.82 -16.79 37.34
C ALA A 99 59.34 -16.83 37.10
N ALA A 100 59.95 -15.73 36.65
CA ALA A 100 61.38 -15.58 36.56
C ALA A 100 62.12 -15.67 37.94
N SER A 101 61.35 -15.34 39.02
CA SER A 101 61.82 -15.46 40.43
C SER A 101 61.36 -16.76 41.08
N GLY A 102 60.84 -17.74 40.36
CA GLY A 102 60.40 -19.04 40.86
C GLY A 102 59.01 -19.00 41.60
N ILE A 103 58.28 -17.91 41.55
CA ILE A 103 56.98 -17.75 42.22
C ILE A 103 55.86 -18.02 41.24
N ASN A 104 55.05 -19.05 41.52
CA ASN A 104 53.89 -19.35 40.70
C ASN A 104 52.62 -18.55 41.10
N ARG A 105 52.17 -17.62 40.26
CA ARG A 105 50.94 -16.82 40.46
C ARG A 105 49.79 -17.25 39.55
N PHE A 106 49.81 -18.47 39.04
CA PHE A 106 48.79 -18.96 38.10
C PHE A 106 47.34 -18.88 38.65
N SER A 107 47.17 -19.11 39.98
CA SER A 107 45.86 -19.05 40.62
C SER A 107 45.18 -17.65 40.51
N ALA A 108 45.96 -16.58 40.61
CA ALA A 108 45.46 -15.22 40.47
C ALA A 108 45.03 -14.93 39.03
N VAL A 109 45.81 -15.36 38.05
CA VAL A 109 45.47 -15.25 36.61
C VAL A 109 44.21 -16.06 36.28
N MET A 110 44.10 -17.28 36.84
CA MET A 110 42.95 -18.17 36.64
C MET A 110 41.64 -17.53 37.13
N GLY A 111 41.66 -16.90 38.30
CA GLY A 111 40.50 -16.21 38.87
C GLY A 111 39.98 -15.09 37.99
N LEU A 112 40.87 -14.24 37.46
CA LEU A 112 40.50 -13.16 36.55
C LEU A 112 40.05 -13.66 35.16
N LEU A 113 40.64 -14.76 34.71
CA LEU A 113 40.26 -15.38 33.44
C LEU A 113 38.85 -15.97 33.51
N ILE A 114 38.52 -16.67 34.60
CA ILE A 114 37.15 -17.15 34.88
C ILE A 114 36.18 -15.98 34.95
N LEU A 115 36.54 -14.91 35.68
CA LEU A 115 35.72 -13.69 35.77
C LEU A 115 35.46 -13.09 34.36
N ARG A 116 36.50 -13.01 33.54
CA ARG A 116 36.39 -12.47 32.17
C ARG A 116 35.48 -13.29 31.30
N PHE A 117 35.57 -14.64 31.35
CA PHE A 117 34.67 -15.53 30.58
C PHE A 117 33.24 -15.50 31.12
N ALA A 118 33.06 -15.54 32.46
CA ALA A 118 31.73 -15.41 33.07
C ALA A 118 31.06 -14.09 32.70
N TYR A 119 31.81 -12.97 32.75
CA TYR A 119 31.33 -11.67 32.29
C TYR A 119 30.91 -11.69 30.81
N SER A 120 31.76 -12.21 29.93
CA SER A 120 31.47 -12.30 28.49
C SER A 120 30.25 -13.17 28.22
N PHE A 121 30.08 -14.27 28.95
CA PHE A 121 28.92 -15.14 28.87
C PHE A 121 27.64 -14.43 29.28
N ILE A 122 27.65 -13.74 30.43
CA ILE A 122 26.48 -12.96 30.92
C ILE A 122 26.07 -11.90 29.88
N VAL A 123 27.04 -11.11 29.39
CA VAL A 123 26.80 -10.08 28.40
C VAL A 123 26.20 -10.67 27.10
N SER A 124 26.75 -11.80 26.64
CA SER A 124 26.24 -12.48 25.44
C SER A 124 24.81 -12.99 25.64
N MET A 125 24.50 -13.55 26.84
CA MET A 125 23.16 -14.00 27.17
C MET A 125 22.15 -12.84 27.23
N VAL A 126 22.50 -11.75 27.90
CA VAL A 126 21.65 -10.56 28.00
C VAL A 126 21.40 -9.97 26.61
N ASN A 127 22.43 -9.89 25.77
CA ASN A 127 22.27 -9.41 24.40
C ASN A 127 21.39 -10.35 23.54
N ARG A 128 21.46 -11.67 23.78
CA ARG A 128 20.55 -12.63 23.11
C ARG A 128 19.10 -12.42 23.54
N VAL A 129 18.87 -12.25 24.84
CA VAL A 129 17.53 -11.91 25.36
C VAL A 129 17.05 -10.59 24.76
N ASN A 130 17.90 -9.57 24.68
CA ASN A 130 17.58 -8.29 24.07
C ASN A 130 17.12 -8.46 22.62
N SER A 131 17.82 -9.26 21.82
CA SER A 131 17.41 -9.53 20.43
C SER A 131 16.03 -10.18 20.33
N ILE A 132 15.75 -11.16 21.20
CA ILE A 132 14.43 -11.84 21.25
C ILE A 132 13.33 -10.85 21.62
N VAL A 133 13.54 -10.09 22.71
CA VAL A 133 12.56 -9.11 23.20
C VAL A 133 12.30 -8.01 22.17
N THR A 134 13.36 -7.51 21.52
CA THR A 134 13.24 -6.48 20.47
C THR A 134 12.45 -6.98 19.27
N ASN A 135 12.65 -8.23 18.84
CA ASN A 135 11.89 -8.81 17.74
C ASN A 135 10.39 -8.96 18.12
N ILE A 136 10.09 -9.48 19.32
CA ILE A 136 8.71 -9.57 19.82
C ILE A 136 8.06 -8.19 19.92
N ALA A 137 8.78 -7.22 20.49
CA ALA A 137 8.31 -5.84 20.57
C ALA A 137 8.04 -5.23 19.19
N GLY A 138 8.90 -5.56 18.19
CA GLY A 138 8.73 -5.16 16.81
C GLY A 138 7.38 -5.59 16.24
N GLU A 139 7.07 -6.88 16.34
CA GLU A 139 5.81 -7.44 15.83
C GLU A 139 4.57 -6.84 16.54
N LEU A 140 4.65 -6.62 17.86
CA LEU A 140 3.54 -6.01 18.60
C LEU A 140 3.28 -4.56 18.17
N VAL A 141 4.34 -3.78 17.94
CA VAL A 141 4.22 -2.39 17.47
C VAL A 141 3.70 -2.35 16.05
N VAL A 142 4.19 -3.23 15.16
CA VAL A 142 3.69 -3.36 13.78
C VAL A 142 2.20 -3.64 13.76
N ASN A 143 1.75 -4.63 14.55
CA ASN A 143 0.34 -4.97 14.66
C ASN A 143 -0.51 -3.78 15.14
N ASN A 144 -0.07 -3.08 16.21
CA ASN A 144 -0.78 -1.89 16.72
C ASN A 144 -0.90 -0.79 15.65
N VAL A 145 0.19 -0.50 14.92
CA VAL A 145 0.16 0.52 13.86
C VAL A 145 -0.76 0.10 12.71
N ASN A 146 -0.74 -1.17 12.30
CA ASN A 146 -1.66 -1.69 11.28
C ASN A 146 -3.13 -1.56 11.73
N LEU A 147 -3.45 -1.93 12.98
CA LEU A 147 -4.79 -1.75 13.53
C LEU A 147 -5.23 -0.28 13.55
N ARG A 148 -4.33 0.66 13.90
CA ARG A 148 -4.62 2.11 13.81
C ARG A 148 -4.89 2.56 12.39
N ILE A 149 -4.12 2.07 11.41
CA ILE A 149 -4.34 2.37 9.99
C ILE A 149 -5.69 1.82 9.53
N MET A 150 -6.02 0.58 9.86
CA MET A 150 -7.30 -0.06 9.50
C MET A 150 -8.49 0.67 10.14
N ASN A 151 -8.40 1.00 11.43
CA ASN A 151 -9.45 1.75 12.12
C ASN A 151 -9.63 3.13 11.50
N LYS A 152 -8.54 3.82 11.15
CA LYS A 152 -8.63 5.11 10.49
C LYS A 152 -9.21 5.02 9.09
N ALA A 153 -8.83 4.00 8.32
CA ALA A 153 -9.40 3.74 7.00
C ALA A 153 -10.92 3.47 7.05
N ARG A 154 -11.40 2.83 8.12
CA ARG A 154 -12.84 2.64 8.38
C ARG A 154 -13.59 3.95 8.66
N GLU A 155 -12.91 4.92 9.30
CA GLU A 155 -13.53 6.20 9.68
C GLU A 155 -13.58 7.21 8.54
N VAL A 156 -12.63 7.13 7.60
CA VAL A 156 -12.45 8.13 6.55
C VAL A 156 -13.44 7.90 5.41
N ASP A 157 -13.95 8.98 4.84
CA ASP A 157 -14.97 8.97 3.78
C ASP A 157 -14.41 8.50 2.43
N LEU A 158 -15.27 7.95 1.57
CA LEU A 158 -14.92 7.51 0.22
C LEU A 158 -14.27 8.63 -0.60
N ALA A 159 -14.74 9.86 -0.44
CA ALA A 159 -14.18 11.06 -1.07
C ALA A 159 -12.68 11.28 -0.82
N SER A 160 -12.16 10.79 0.32
CA SER A 160 -10.73 10.85 0.62
C SER A 160 -9.92 9.85 -0.21
N PHE A 161 -10.46 8.65 -0.47
CA PHE A 161 -9.79 7.64 -1.29
C PHE A 161 -9.69 8.07 -2.76
N ASP A 162 -10.59 8.91 -3.26
CA ASP A 162 -10.53 9.45 -4.62
C ASP A 162 -9.43 10.50 -4.80
N ARG A 163 -8.92 11.07 -3.69
CA ARG A 163 -7.82 12.04 -3.73
C ARG A 163 -6.47 11.32 -3.87
N PRO A 164 -5.73 11.54 -4.97
CA PRO A 164 -4.43 10.86 -5.19
C PRO A 164 -3.44 11.08 -4.06
N GLU A 165 -3.48 12.28 -3.43
CA GLU A 165 -2.60 12.63 -2.32
C GLU A 165 -2.86 11.81 -1.06
N PHE A 166 -4.13 11.53 -0.76
CA PHE A 166 -4.53 10.70 0.36
C PHE A 166 -4.13 9.25 0.13
N TYR A 167 -4.39 8.72 -1.07
CA TYR A 167 -4.02 7.36 -1.43
C TYR A 167 -2.50 7.13 -1.35
N GLU A 168 -1.71 8.10 -1.83
CA GLU A 168 -0.24 8.04 -1.70
C GLU A 168 0.20 8.02 -0.23
N LYS A 169 -0.42 8.82 0.63
CA LYS A 169 -0.12 8.83 2.07
C LYS A 169 -0.46 7.52 2.75
N LEU A 170 -1.63 6.94 2.43
CA LEU A 170 -2.06 5.64 2.92
C LEU A 170 -1.09 4.53 2.51
N GLU A 171 -0.72 4.48 1.23
CA GLU A 171 0.22 3.49 0.67
C GLU A 171 1.60 3.60 1.34
N ASN A 172 2.09 4.84 1.48
CA ASN A 172 3.35 5.09 2.18
C ASN A 172 3.26 4.71 3.67
N ALA A 173 2.15 5.05 4.35
CA ALA A 173 1.94 4.67 5.74
C ALA A 173 1.94 3.15 5.92
N LYS A 174 1.22 2.40 5.08
CA LYS A 174 1.20 0.92 5.11
C LYS A 174 2.59 0.32 4.92
N ARG A 175 3.32 0.78 3.90
CA ARG A 175 4.65 0.24 3.56
C ARG A 175 5.67 0.46 4.66
N GLU A 176 5.64 1.62 5.32
CA GLU A 176 6.63 2.02 6.32
C GLU A 176 6.22 1.62 7.76
N ALA A 177 4.94 1.34 7.98
CA ALA A 177 4.39 0.98 9.30
C ALA A 177 5.07 -0.25 9.92
N GLY A 178 5.48 -1.21 9.06
CA GLY A 178 6.01 -2.49 9.49
C GLY A 178 7.37 -2.44 10.19
N HIS A 179 8.25 -1.49 9.85
CA HIS A 179 9.64 -1.54 10.34
C HIS A 179 10.14 -0.22 10.94
N ARG A 180 9.66 0.92 10.49
CA ARG A 180 10.20 2.22 10.87
C ARG A 180 10.05 2.57 12.35
N PRO A 181 8.92 2.35 13.02
CA PRO A 181 8.78 2.72 14.43
C PRO A 181 9.80 2.05 15.32
N ILE A 182 10.00 0.73 15.16
CA ILE A 182 10.95 -0.02 15.99
C ILE A 182 12.41 0.33 15.63
N GLN A 183 12.72 0.59 14.37
CA GLN A 183 14.05 1.04 13.96
C GLN A 183 14.41 2.39 14.60
N ILE A 184 13.49 3.35 14.62
CA ILE A 184 13.69 4.66 15.23
C ILE A 184 13.89 4.52 16.74
N LEU A 185 13.10 3.67 17.41
CA LEU A 185 13.27 3.40 18.85
C LEU A 185 14.63 2.79 19.14
N ASN A 186 14.99 1.71 18.44
CA ASN A 186 16.30 1.09 18.61
C ASN A 186 17.45 2.08 18.39
N ALA A 187 17.33 2.91 17.38
CA ALA A 187 18.30 3.95 17.08
C ALA A 187 18.42 4.98 18.23
N ASN A 188 17.28 5.41 18.83
CA ASN A 188 17.31 6.32 19.98
C ASN A 188 18.01 5.69 21.20
N PHE A 189 17.68 4.43 21.53
CA PHE A 189 18.34 3.75 22.65
C PHE A 189 19.80 3.43 22.37
N THR A 190 20.18 3.22 21.10
CA THR A 190 21.59 3.13 20.67
C THR A 190 22.31 4.46 20.91
N ILE A 191 21.71 5.62 20.62
CA ILE A 191 22.29 6.92 20.94
C ILE A 191 22.54 7.04 22.44
N ILE A 192 21.55 6.72 23.26
CA ILE A 192 21.67 6.80 24.73
C ILE A 192 22.79 5.89 25.23
N SER A 193 22.83 4.61 24.83
CA SER A 193 23.86 3.68 25.21
C SER A 193 25.26 4.11 24.77
N THR A 194 25.38 4.66 23.54
CA THR A 194 26.63 5.17 22.98
C THR A 194 27.13 6.39 23.78
N ILE A 195 26.24 7.32 24.13
CA ILE A 195 26.60 8.47 24.97
C ILE A 195 27.11 8.00 26.35
N ILE A 196 26.40 7.08 27.02
CA ILE A 196 26.81 6.53 28.31
C ILE A 196 28.19 5.87 28.18
N SER A 197 28.42 5.05 27.17
CA SER A 197 29.69 4.38 26.91
C SER A 197 30.81 5.40 26.65
N MET A 198 30.56 6.40 25.82
CA MET A 198 31.53 7.45 25.50
C MET A 198 31.91 8.26 26.75
N VAL A 199 30.92 8.70 27.52
CA VAL A 199 31.20 9.43 28.80
C VAL A 199 32.05 8.58 29.73
N SER A 200 31.72 7.30 29.90
CA SER A 200 32.48 6.38 30.74
C SER A 200 33.93 6.21 30.26
N PHE A 201 34.15 6.07 28.94
CA PHE A 201 35.52 5.99 28.40
C PHE A 201 36.28 7.33 28.44
N ILE A 202 35.59 8.47 28.30
CA ILE A 202 36.16 9.80 28.46
C ILE A 202 36.70 9.98 29.90
N VAL A 203 35.92 9.53 30.90
CA VAL A 203 36.39 9.57 32.31
C VAL A 203 37.64 8.72 32.48
N VAL A 204 37.68 7.50 31.93
CA VAL A 204 38.88 6.63 31.97
C VAL A 204 40.07 7.31 31.26
N LEU A 205 39.87 7.90 30.09
CA LEU A 205 40.95 8.52 29.33
C LEU A 205 41.46 9.81 29.98
N ALA A 206 40.59 10.57 30.65
CA ALA A 206 40.94 11.81 31.33
C ALA A 206 41.93 11.58 32.51
N THR A 207 42.00 10.35 33.05
CA THR A 207 42.98 9.99 34.08
C THR A 207 44.44 9.97 33.57
N VAL A 208 44.61 9.76 32.24
CA VAL A 208 45.92 9.73 31.55
C VAL A 208 46.28 11.11 30.97
N SER A 209 45.36 11.68 30.21
CA SER A 209 45.58 12.97 29.57
C SER A 209 44.24 13.70 29.39
N PRO A 210 44.02 14.84 30.05
CA PRO A 210 42.81 15.63 29.90
C PRO A 210 42.62 16.16 28.46
N ALA A 211 43.69 16.24 27.68
CA ALA A 211 43.63 16.72 26.27
C ALA A 211 43.17 15.67 25.27
N ALA A 212 43.38 14.36 25.57
CA ALA A 212 43.09 13.29 24.59
C ALA A 212 41.63 13.24 24.16
N PRO A 213 40.59 13.35 25.00
CA PRO A 213 39.18 13.38 24.56
C PRO A 213 38.88 14.54 23.61
N TRP A 214 39.49 15.72 23.83
CA TRP A 214 39.28 16.89 22.97
C TRP A 214 39.92 16.72 21.61
N ILE A 215 41.11 16.11 21.54
CA ILE A 215 41.77 15.77 20.27
C ILE A 215 40.87 14.83 19.43
N ILE A 216 40.29 13.79 20.04
CA ILE A 216 39.41 12.85 19.38
C ILE A 216 38.12 13.55 18.91
N ALA A 217 37.51 14.36 19.75
CA ALA A 217 36.33 15.12 19.38
C ALA A 217 36.60 16.01 18.15
N LEU A 218 37.72 16.73 18.14
CA LEU A 218 38.12 17.56 17.01
C LEU A 218 38.36 16.75 15.74
N LEU A 219 38.99 15.59 15.81
CA LEU A 219 39.24 14.68 14.69
C LEU A 219 37.98 14.08 14.11
N SER A 220 36.92 13.96 14.89
CA SER A 220 35.65 13.40 14.44
C SER A 220 34.78 14.39 13.64
N VAL A 221 35.07 15.71 13.77
CA VAL A 221 34.31 16.77 13.07
C VAL A 221 34.32 16.61 11.55
N PRO A 222 35.46 16.36 10.86
CA PRO A 222 35.46 16.16 9.41
C PRO A 222 34.58 14.98 8.96
N THR A 223 34.66 13.87 9.69
CA THR A 223 33.82 12.68 9.41
C THR A 223 32.35 13.00 9.59
N ALA A 224 31.98 13.75 10.64
CA ALA A 224 30.61 14.22 10.87
C ALA A 224 30.10 15.08 9.71
N ILE A 225 30.89 16.04 9.26
CA ILE A 225 30.54 16.93 8.16
C ILE A 225 30.33 16.14 6.86
N ILE A 226 31.23 15.21 6.55
CA ILE A 226 31.13 14.39 5.33
C ILE A 226 29.86 13.54 5.37
N ASN A 227 29.60 12.83 6.45
CA ASN A 227 28.39 12.06 6.63
C ASN A 227 27.13 12.91 6.43
N PHE A 228 27.06 14.07 7.07
CA PHE A 228 25.92 14.97 6.96
C PHE A 228 25.71 15.47 5.52
N VAL A 229 26.77 15.93 4.86
CA VAL A 229 26.71 16.47 3.50
C VAL A 229 26.30 15.41 2.49
N TYR A 230 26.91 14.21 2.55
CA TYR A 230 26.57 13.14 1.60
C TYR A 230 25.19 12.54 1.85
N ARG A 231 24.77 12.39 3.10
CA ARG A 231 23.38 12.00 3.40
C ARG A 231 22.36 13.00 2.90
N GLN A 232 22.62 14.29 3.06
CA GLN A 232 21.76 15.33 2.50
C GLN A 232 21.73 15.29 0.96
N LYS A 233 22.88 15.11 0.30
CA LYS A 233 22.96 14.97 -1.15
C LYS A 233 22.20 13.71 -1.63
N ASN A 234 22.37 12.58 -0.97
CA ASN A 234 21.71 11.32 -1.30
C ASN A 234 20.19 11.46 -1.16
N PHE A 235 19.71 12.01 -0.05
CA PHE A 235 18.29 12.29 0.16
C PHE A 235 17.71 13.21 -0.94
N GLN A 236 18.41 14.29 -1.28
CA GLN A 236 17.98 15.20 -2.34
C GLN A 236 17.98 14.52 -3.71
N TYR A 237 18.96 13.64 -3.97
CA TYR A 237 19.05 12.89 -5.22
C TYR A 237 17.86 11.94 -5.37
N ILE A 238 17.60 11.11 -4.36
CA ILE A 238 16.45 10.17 -4.34
C ILE A 238 15.14 10.92 -4.55
N ARG A 239 15.00 12.10 -3.95
CA ARG A 239 13.80 12.92 -4.07
C ARG A 239 13.64 13.53 -5.46
N ARG A 240 14.70 14.09 -6.04
CA ARG A 240 14.67 14.66 -7.40
C ARG A 240 14.35 13.61 -8.47
N HIS A 241 14.79 12.37 -8.26
CA HIS A 241 14.57 11.25 -9.16
C HIS A 241 13.39 10.33 -8.72
N SER A 242 12.46 10.87 -7.94
CA SER A 242 11.26 10.13 -7.54
C SER A 242 10.40 9.70 -8.74
N LYS A 243 10.40 10.51 -9.82
CA LYS A 243 9.72 10.17 -11.08
C LYS A 243 10.33 8.92 -11.72
N ASP A 244 11.66 8.85 -11.82
CA ASP A 244 12.36 7.68 -12.39
C ASP A 244 12.07 6.42 -11.58
N ARG A 245 12.07 6.51 -10.25
CA ARG A 245 11.71 5.39 -9.38
C ARG A 245 10.25 4.93 -9.57
N ARG A 246 9.31 5.86 -9.71
CA ARG A 246 7.90 5.51 -10.01
C ARG A 246 7.77 4.85 -11.37
N GLN A 247 8.50 5.32 -12.40
CA GLN A 247 8.51 4.68 -13.71
C GLN A 247 9.03 3.26 -13.65
N MET A 248 10.15 3.02 -12.94
CA MET A 248 10.68 1.66 -12.74
C MET A 248 9.68 0.75 -12.05
N ASN A 249 9.05 1.21 -10.95
CA ASN A 249 8.03 0.43 -10.26
C ASN A 249 6.82 0.15 -11.16
N TYR A 250 6.40 1.11 -11.98
CA TYR A 250 5.31 0.94 -12.93
C TYR A 250 5.62 -0.14 -13.97
N TYR A 251 6.80 -0.10 -14.61
CA TYR A 251 7.19 -1.13 -15.58
C TYR A 251 7.32 -2.51 -14.93
N SER A 252 7.86 -2.59 -13.71
CA SER A 252 7.91 -3.84 -12.95
C SER A 252 6.50 -4.38 -12.66
N ASN A 253 5.59 -3.53 -12.21
CA ASN A 253 4.20 -3.92 -11.91
C ASN A 253 3.45 -4.40 -13.16
N LEU A 254 3.66 -3.77 -14.33
CA LEU A 254 3.05 -4.24 -15.59
C LEU A 254 3.44 -5.69 -15.91
N MET A 255 4.68 -6.08 -15.59
CA MET A 255 5.20 -7.42 -15.86
C MET A 255 4.76 -8.47 -14.83
N THR A 256 4.40 -8.04 -13.61
CA THR A 256 4.13 -8.94 -12.48
C THR A 256 2.65 -8.97 -12.07
N ASN A 257 1.84 -8.03 -12.54
CA ASN A 257 0.40 -8.00 -12.26
C ASN A 257 -0.36 -9.00 -13.14
N LYS A 258 -1.16 -9.87 -12.51
CA LYS A 258 -1.97 -10.90 -13.18
C LYS A 258 -2.91 -10.32 -14.25
N ASP A 259 -3.46 -9.13 -14.02
CA ASP A 259 -4.43 -8.53 -14.94
C ASP A 259 -3.77 -7.98 -16.20
N MET A 260 -2.54 -7.45 -16.08
CA MET A 260 -1.78 -6.83 -17.17
C MET A 260 -0.93 -7.83 -17.97
N VAL A 261 -0.45 -8.90 -17.34
CA VAL A 261 0.50 -9.84 -17.94
C VAL A 261 -0.05 -10.53 -19.19
N LYS A 262 -1.38 -10.67 -19.32
CA LYS A 262 -2.03 -11.26 -20.47
C LYS A 262 -1.78 -10.43 -21.74
N GLU A 263 -2.05 -9.12 -21.68
CA GLU A 263 -1.83 -8.21 -22.81
C GLU A 263 -0.35 -8.00 -23.09
N VAL A 264 0.47 -7.88 -22.04
CA VAL A 264 1.93 -7.78 -22.19
C VAL A 264 2.49 -8.95 -22.99
N ARG A 265 2.04 -10.19 -22.72
CA ARG A 265 2.44 -11.37 -23.44
C ARG A 265 1.85 -11.44 -24.87
N LEU A 266 0.55 -11.17 -25.00
CA LEU A 266 -0.16 -11.23 -26.28
C LEU A 266 0.43 -10.25 -27.31
N PHE A 267 0.77 -9.04 -26.87
CA PHE A 267 1.33 -8.01 -27.74
C PHE A 267 2.85 -7.99 -27.76
N GLY A 268 3.54 -8.97 -27.12
CA GLY A 268 5.00 -9.07 -27.13
C GLY A 268 5.71 -7.87 -26.47
N LEU A 269 5.07 -7.20 -25.50
CA LEU A 269 5.57 -5.96 -24.89
C LEU A 269 6.68 -6.18 -23.84
N SER A 270 7.01 -7.42 -23.52
CA SER A 270 7.94 -7.75 -22.43
C SER A 270 9.31 -7.11 -22.62
N GLU A 271 9.93 -7.27 -23.79
CA GLU A 271 11.25 -6.70 -24.11
C GLU A 271 11.22 -5.16 -24.07
N LEU A 272 10.13 -4.54 -24.53
CA LEU A 272 9.95 -3.11 -24.49
C LEU A 272 9.95 -2.58 -23.04
N PHE A 273 9.19 -3.20 -22.14
CA PHE A 273 9.10 -2.74 -20.76
C PHE A 273 10.37 -3.03 -19.96
N ILE A 274 11.01 -4.18 -20.19
CA ILE A 274 12.33 -4.49 -19.61
C ILE A 274 13.37 -3.50 -20.10
N GLY A 275 13.40 -3.18 -21.39
CA GLY A 275 14.30 -2.19 -21.96
C GLY A 275 14.09 -0.80 -21.35
N ARG A 276 12.86 -0.32 -21.25
CA ARG A 276 12.53 0.97 -20.60
C ARG A 276 12.88 1.00 -19.12
N TYR A 277 12.67 -0.11 -18.41
CA TYR A 277 13.10 -0.25 -17.01
C TYR A 277 14.62 -0.09 -16.90
N SER A 278 15.38 -0.85 -17.70
CA SER A 278 16.84 -0.84 -17.69
C SER A 278 17.40 0.53 -18.05
N GLU A 279 16.87 1.19 -19.09
CA GLU A 279 17.29 2.54 -19.47
C GLU A 279 17.05 3.56 -18.34
N THR A 280 15.86 3.50 -17.71
CA THR A 280 15.52 4.38 -16.60
C THR A 280 16.41 4.11 -15.39
N PHE A 281 16.70 2.83 -15.12
CA PHE A 281 17.60 2.41 -14.05
C PHE A 281 19.03 2.90 -14.29
N GLU A 282 19.58 2.75 -15.48
CA GLU A 282 20.95 3.20 -15.79
C GLU A 282 21.09 4.72 -15.62
N ARG A 283 20.11 5.48 -16.08
CA ARG A 283 20.07 6.94 -15.90
C ARG A 283 20.05 7.32 -14.43
N TYR A 284 19.17 6.68 -13.65
CA TYR A 284 19.06 6.87 -12.21
C TYR A 284 20.34 6.43 -11.50
N PHE A 285 20.88 5.26 -11.83
CA PHE A 285 22.03 4.65 -11.17
C PHE A 285 23.33 5.43 -11.42
N LYS A 286 23.52 6.00 -12.62
CA LYS A 286 24.72 6.78 -12.97
C LYS A 286 25.00 7.93 -11.98
N GLY A 287 23.96 8.66 -11.59
CA GLY A 287 24.10 9.73 -10.63
C GLY A 287 24.26 9.22 -9.18
N LEU A 288 23.55 8.17 -8.82
CA LEU A 288 23.66 7.53 -7.51
C LEU A 288 25.06 6.93 -7.28
N LYS A 289 25.61 6.25 -8.31
CA LYS A 289 26.98 5.72 -8.31
C LYS A 289 28.00 6.80 -8.06
N LYS A 290 27.85 7.99 -8.71
CA LYS A 290 28.76 9.14 -8.50
C LYS A 290 28.72 9.63 -7.05
N LEU A 291 27.55 9.63 -6.42
CA LEU A 291 27.40 10.00 -5.01
C LEU A 291 28.08 8.98 -4.09
N PHE A 292 27.84 7.69 -4.29
CA PHE A 292 28.44 6.63 -3.46
C PHE A 292 29.96 6.59 -3.58
N VAL A 293 30.50 6.69 -4.81
CA VAL A 293 31.95 6.75 -5.02
C VAL A 293 32.56 7.99 -4.38
N GLY A 294 31.91 9.15 -4.52
CA GLY A 294 32.37 10.38 -3.89
C GLY A 294 32.36 10.30 -2.36
N GLU A 295 31.28 9.76 -1.77
CA GLU A 295 31.18 9.52 -0.33
C GLU A 295 32.28 8.57 0.15
N GLY A 296 32.44 7.43 -0.54
CA GLY A 296 33.46 6.44 -0.21
C GLY A 296 34.88 6.98 -0.24
N LEU A 297 35.25 7.76 -1.27
CA LEU A 297 36.59 8.38 -1.37
C LEU A 297 36.86 9.36 -0.22
N TRP A 298 35.88 10.19 0.14
CA TRP A 298 36.04 11.09 1.27
C TRP A 298 36.15 10.33 2.61
N HIS A 299 35.35 9.26 2.79
CA HIS A 299 35.47 8.40 3.97
C HIS A 299 36.84 7.72 4.04
N MET A 300 37.37 7.22 2.92
CA MET A 300 38.71 6.65 2.87
C MET A 300 39.78 7.69 3.31
N GLY A 301 39.69 8.92 2.79
CA GLY A 301 40.60 10.00 3.16
C GLY A 301 40.54 10.33 4.66
N THR A 302 39.35 10.47 5.24
CA THR A 302 39.20 10.73 6.67
C THR A 302 39.63 9.54 7.53
N THR A 303 39.41 8.30 7.07
CA THR A 303 39.86 7.10 7.76
C THR A 303 41.39 7.05 7.82
N VAL A 304 42.07 7.29 6.72
CA VAL A 304 43.56 7.34 6.69
C VAL A 304 44.06 8.41 7.67
N PHE A 305 43.50 9.61 7.63
CA PHE A 305 43.92 10.70 8.52
C PHE A 305 43.66 10.34 9.99
N SER A 306 42.50 9.85 10.35
CA SER A 306 42.18 9.48 11.74
C SER A 306 43.02 8.29 12.24
N THR A 307 43.29 7.31 11.35
CA THR A 307 44.17 6.19 11.68
C THR A 307 45.61 6.66 11.95
N ALA A 308 46.13 7.60 11.18
CA ALA A 308 47.47 8.18 11.42
C ALA A 308 47.54 8.89 12.78
N VAL A 309 46.52 9.68 13.13
CA VAL A 309 46.49 10.34 14.46
C VAL A 309 46.32 9.34 15.59
N ASN A 310 45.45 8.34 15.44
CA ASN A 310 45.34 7.27 16.43
C ASN A 310 46.67 6.52 16.61
N CYS A 311 47.42 6.28 15.54
CA CYS A 311 48.75 5.68 15.61
C CYS A 311 49.69 6.53 16.51
N VAL A 312 49.72 7.84 16.31
CA VAL A 312 50.50 8.74 17.15
C VAL A 312 50.10 8.67 18.63
N LEU A 313 48.78 8.70 18.92
CA LEU A 313 48.27 8.57 20.27
C LEU A 313 48.65 7.22 20.91
N PHE A 314 48.55 6.14 20.15
CA PHE A 314 48.94 4.79 20.60
C PHE A 314 50.42 4.70 20.88
N LEU A 315 51.29 5.32 20.07
CA LEU A 315 52.73 5.41 20.31
C LEU A 315 53.06 6.21 21.59
N LEU A 316 52.34 7.30 21.83
CA LEU A 316 52.53 8.07 23.08
C LEU A 316 52.16 7.25 24.31
N ILE A 317 51.06 6.49 24.30
CA ILE A 317 50.66 5.61 25.40
C ILE A 317 51.67 4.48 25.56
N ALA A 318 52.13 3.86 24.46
CA ALA A 318 53.12 2.80 24.48
C ALA A 318 54.45 3.28 25.09
N ARG A 319 54.88 4.54 24.74
CA ARG A 319 56.06 5.15 25.34
C ARG A 319 55.93 5.28 26.86
N GLY A 320 54.76 5.70 27.38
CA GLY A 320 54.50 5.80 28.81
C GLY A 320 54.60 4.44 29.52
N VAL A 321 54.09 3.36 28.87
CA VAL A 321 54.25 2.00 29.39
C VAL A 321 55.71 1.56 29.39
N CYS A 322 56.47 1.83 28.31
CA CYS A 322 57.90 1.51 28.25
C CYS A 322 58.75 2.29 29.27
N ASN A 323 58.32 3.51 29.62
CA ASN A 323 58.96 4.31 30.67
C ASN A 323 58.54 3.89 32.08
N GLY A 324 57.63 2.94 32.25
CA GLY A 324 57.12 2.51 33.57
C GLY A 324 56.09 3.48 34.19
N GLU A 325 55.58 4.46 33.44
CA GLU A 325 54.54 5.40 33.93
C GLU A 325 53.18 4.73 34.05
N TYR A 326 52.92 3.69 33.21
CA TYR A 326 51.67 2.94 33.14
C TYR A 326 51.96 1.43 33.14
N GLU A 327 51.01 0.66 33.66
CA GLU A 327 51.06 -0.81 33.58
C GLU A 327 50.70 -1.31 32.18
N VAL A 328 51.11 -2.55 31.83
CA VAL A 328 50.89 -3.13 30.50
C VAL A 328 49.40 -3.23 30.14
N GLY A 329 48.53 -3.57 31.10
CA GLY A 329 47.08 -3.63 30.88
C GLY A 329 46.46 -2.26 30.61
N ASN A 330 47.06 -1.18 31.17
CA ASN A 330 46.58 0.18 30.93
C ASN A 330 46.75 0.59 29.44
N TYR A 331 47.74 0.06 28.74
CA TYR A 331 47.84 0.23 27.27
C TYR A 331 46.61 -0.26 26.57
N SER A 332 46.13 -1.47 26.90
CA SER A 332 44.91 -2.04 26.30
C SER A 332 43.66 -1.23 26.66
N LEU A 333 43.55 -0.78 27.92
CA LEU A 333 42.41 0.02 28.38
C LEU A 333 42.35 1.38 27.66
N TYR A 334 43.45 2.11 27.56
CA TYR A 334 43.49 3.45 26.99
C TYR A 334 43.35 3.42 25.44
N THR A 335 44.01 2.48 24.75
CA THR A 335 43.84 2.33 23.31
C THR A 335 42.43 1.84 22.95
N GLY A 336 41.84 0.95 23.79
CA GLY A 336 40.44 0.55 23.68
C GLY A 336 39.46 1.71 23.91
N ALA A 337 39.74 2.59 24.88
CA ALA A 337 38.94 3.78 25.14
C ALA A 337 38.97 4.76 23.94
N LEU A 338 40.17 5.03 23.39
CA LEU A 338 40.34 5.86 22.19
C LEU A 338 39.51 5.32 21.01
N THR A 339 39.63 4.03 20.73
CA THR A 339 38.89 3.36 19.65
C THR A 339 37.36 3.41 19.87
N SER A 340 36.93 3.19 21.12
CA SER A 340 35.51 3.22 21.50
C SER A 340 34.89 4.61 21.38
N ILE A 341 35.59 5.66 21.80
CA ILE A 341 35.14 7.04 21.66
C ILE A 341 35.03 7.42 20.16
N PHE A 342 36.05 7.08 19.37
CA PHE A 342 36.05 7.37 17.93
C PHE A 342 34.91 6.67 17.20
N SER A 343 34.72 5.36 17.42
CA SER A 343 33.62 4.59 16.86
C SER A 343 32.25 5.05 17.37
N GLY A 344 32.16 5.45 18.64
CA GLY A 344 30.95 6.01 19.23
C GLY A 344 30.50 7.29 18.56
N ILE A 345 31.40 8.21 18.22
CA ILE A 345 31.06 9.43 17.49
C ILE A 345 30.53 9.07 16.09
N GLY A 346 31.16 8.13 15.39
CA GLY A 346 30.67 7.63 14.11
C GLY A 346 29.25 7.04 14.21
N THR A 347 29.00 6.25 15.25
CA THR A 347 27.70 5.67 15.56
C THR A 347 26.65 6.76 15.84
N LEU A 348 26.95 7.75 16.67
CA LEU A 348 26.03 8.86 16.97
C LEU A 348 25.62 9.60 15.71
N ILE A 349 26.58 9.91 14.82
CA ILE A 349 26.31 10.62 13.57
C ILE A 349 25.44 9.79 12.64
N SER A 350 25.79 8.51 12.41
CA SER A 350 25.05 7.63 11.52
C SER A 350 23.64 7.33 12.03
N THR A 351 23.52 7.10 13.34
CA THR A 351 22.24 6.79 13.99
C THR A 351 21.30 8.01 14.01
N THR A 352 21.82 9.21 14.32
CA THR A 352 21.05 10.46 14.26
C THR A 352 20.51 10.71 12.85
N ALA A 353 21.33 10.47 11.83
CA ALA A 353 20.89 10.61 10.44
C ALA A 353 19.79 9.59 10.07
N SER A 354 19.90 8.35 10.55
CA SER A 354 18.87 7.31 10.35
C SER A 354 17.54 7.65 11.06
N ILE A 355 17.62 8.20 12.28
CA ILE A 355 16.42 8.69 13.00
C ILE A 355 15.77 9.83 12.23
N TYR A 356 16.55 10.82 11.75
CA TYR A 356 16.02 11.93 10.98
C TYR A 356 15.30 11.45 9.72
N GLU A 357 15.91 10.53 8.96
CA GLU A 357 15.28 9.91 7.80
C GLU A 357 13.99 9.17 8.19
N GLY A 358 14.04 8.34 9.22
CA GLY A 358 12.90 7.59 9.72
C GLY A 358 11.72 8.48 10.14
N THR A 359 12.00 9.61 10.82
CA THR A 359 10.95 10.53 11.28
C THR A 359 10.22 11.23 10.14
N LEU A 360 10.85 11.40 8.95
CA LEU A 360 10.18 11.94 7.77
C LEU A 360 9.09 11.00 7.23
N PHE A 361 9.26 9.70 7.40
CA PHE A 361 8.23 8.72 7.02
C PHE A 361 7.07 8.66 8.01
N ILE A 362 7.34 8.94 9.29
CA ILE A 362 6.29 9.02 10.31
C ILE A 362 5.32 10.17 10.06
N ASP A 363 5.74 11.25 9.40
CA ASP A 363 4.83 12.33 9.00
C ASP A 363 3.69 11.82 8.11
N ASN A 364 3.96 10.90 7.18
CA ASN A 364 2.92 10.32 6.34
C ASN A 364 1.88 9.58 7.19
N LEU A 365 2.32 8.84 8.20
CA LEU A 365 1.44 8.16 9.15
C LEU A 365 0.63 9.16 9.99
N ILE A 366 1.29 10.19 10.55
CA ILE A 366 0.63 11.22 11.34
C ILE A 366 -0.42 11.95 10.51
N VAL A 367 -0.08 12.38 9.29
CA VAL A 367 -0.99 13.09 8.39
C VAL A 367 -2.17 12.19 8.00
N PHE A 368 -1.92 10.92 7.68
CA PHE A 368 -3.00 9.97 7.41
C PHE A 368 -3.93 9.78 8.61
N LEU A 369 -3.37 9.56 9.81
CA LEU A 369 -4.17 9.38 11.03
C LEU A 369 -4.90 10.64 11.48
N SER A 370 -4.44 11.83 11.05
CA SER A 370 -5.09 13.12 11.34
C SER A 370 -6.18 13.50 10.34
N GLU A 371 -6.38 12.71 9.27
CA GLU A 371 -7.44 12.97 8.28
C GLU A 371 -8.81 13.01 8.97
N LYS A 372 -9.60 14.03 8.63
CA LYS A 372 -10.91 14.23 9.26
C LYS A 372 -11.99 13.59 8.42
N LYS A 373 -12.97 13.00 9.09
CA LYS A 373 -14.23 12.58 8.50
C LYS A 373 -15.01 13.81 8.05
N THR A 374 -15.49 13.86 6.82
CA THR A 374 -16.27 14.98 6.26
C THR A 374 -17.76 14.67 6.25
N ILE A 375 -18.13 13.40 6.07
CA ILE A 375 -19.53 12.95 6.11
C ILE A 375 -19.90 12.67 7.57
N VAL A 376 -20.37 13.69 8.24
CA VAL A 376 -20.82 13.66 9.64
C VAL A 376 -22.26 14.16 9.74
N PRO A 377 -23.03 13.75 10.76
CA PRO A 377 -24.35 14.32 10.98
C PRO A 377 -24.28 15.85 11.18
N LEU A 378 -25.23 16.58 10.59
CA LEU A 378 -25.37 18.03 10.82
C LEU A 378 -25.80 18.34 12.26
N LEU A 379 -26.55 17.43 12.86
CA LEU A 379 -27.09 17.61 14.22
C LEU A 379 -26.16 16.88 15.21
N ALA A 380 -25.96 17.48 16.38
CA ALA A 380 -25.24 16.88 17.49
C ALA A 380 -25.90 15.56 17.99
N ALA A 381 -27.24 15.49 17.92
CA ALA A 381 -28.01 14.27 18.10
C ALA A 381 -28.66 13.93 16.74
N PRO A 382 -28.17 12.93 16.00
CA PRO A 382 -28.73 12.55 14.72
C PRO A 382 -30.21 12.17 14.81
N ALA A 383 -30.97 12.49 13.76
CA ALA A 383 -32.36 12.08 13.68
C ALA A 383 -32.43 10.53 13.53
N PRO A 384 -33.39 9.87 14.21
CA PRO A 384 -33.57 8.41 14.02
C PRO A 384 -34.09 8.11 12.62
N VAL A 385 -33.55 7.08 11.99
CA VAL A 385 -34.01 6.58 10.69
C VAL A 385 -35.19 5.62 10.94
N LYS A 386 -36.31 5.86 10.26
CA LYS A 386 -37.41 4.89 10.26
C LYS A 386 -36.99 3.67 9.43
N ARG A 387 -37.38 2.48 9.87
CA ARG A 387 -37.09 1.23 9.18
C ARG A 387 -38.38 0.46 8.91
N HIS A 388 -38.35 -0.42 7.90
CA HIS A 388 -39.48 -1.26 7.47
C HIS A 388 -40.72 -0.43 7.08
N THR A 389 -40.45 0.72 6.44
CA THR A 389 -41.48 1.63 5.92
C THR A 389 -41.15 2.05 4.50
N GLY A 390 -42.15 2.53 3.78
CA GLY A 390 -41.90 3.20 2.51
C GLY A 390 -41.22 4.56 2.73
N HIS A 391 -40.22 4.89 1.91
CA HIS A 391 -39.47 6.14 2.01
C HIS A 391 -39.67 7.00 0.78
N THR A 392 -39.83 8.30 0.98
CA THR A 392 -39.78 9.31 -0.08
C THR A 392 -38.40 9.96 -0.12
N ILE A 393 -37.74 9.92 -1.28
CA ILE A 393 -36.47 10.61 -1.51
C ILE A 393 -36.71 11.79 -2.44
N VAL A 394 -36.24 13.00 -2.07
CA VAL A 394 -36.35 14.19 -2.92
C VAL A 394 -34.97 14.85 -3.04
N LEU A 395 -34.57 15.09 -4.28
CA LEU A 395 -33.39 15.87 -4.64
C LEU A 395 -33.82 17.29 -4.94
N HIS A 396 -33.19 18.28 -4.29
CA HIS A 396 -33.51 19.70 -4.43
C HIS A 396 -32.31 20.41 -5.04
N ASP A 397 -32.37 20.70 -6.33
CA ASP A 397 -31.35 21.45 -7.08
C ASP A 397 -29.93 20.95 -6.88
N VAL A 398 -29.75 19.62 -6.96
CA VAL A 398 -28.52 18.94 -6.61
C VAL A 398 -27.48 19.07 -7.71
N SER A 399 -26.32 19.65 -7.35
CA SER A 399 -25.11 19.64 -8.19
C SER A 399 -23.96 18.96 -7.47
N PHE A 400 -23.06 18.31 -8.22
CA PHE A 400 -21.95 17.61 -7.62
C PHE A 400 -20.69 17.60 -8.48
N ARG A 401 -19.55 17.79 -7.79
CA ARG A 401 -18.20 17.73 -8.32
C ARG A 401 -17.34 16.79 -7.47
N TYR A 402 -16.59 15.89 -8.15
CA TYR A 402 -15.65 15.05 -7.41
C TYR A 402 -14.48 15.82 -6.84
N PRO A 403 -13.98 15.46 -5.64
CA PRO A 403 -12.84 16.12 -5.02
C PRO A 403 -11.61 16.14 -5.95
N GLY A 404 -10.99 17.32 -6.10
CA GLY A 404 -9.80 17.49 -6.96
C GLY A 404 -10.08 17.68 -8.44
N THR A 405 -11.33 17.76 -8.87
CA THR A 405 -11.74 18.11 -10.25
C THR A 405 -12.38 19.49 -10.28
N GLU A 406 -12.33 20.16 -11.43
CA GLU A 406 -12.99 21.46 -11.64
C GLU A 406 -14.34 21.32 -12.39
N ARG A 407 -14.64 20.13 -12.90
CA ARG A 407 -15.84 19.86 -13.69
C ARG A 407 -16.94 19.26 -12.82
N ASP A 408 -18.12 19.84 -12.90
CA ASP A 408 -19.32 19.23 -12.34
C ASP A 408 -19.72 17.99 -13.14
N VAL A 409 -20.19 16.98 -12.41
CA VAL A 409 -20.65 15.70 -13.00
C VAL A 409 -22.17 15.62 -12.92
N ILE A 410 -22.79 16.27 -11.95
CA ILE A 410 -24.24 16.41 -11.80
C ILE A 410 -24.55 17.91 -11.75
N HIS A 411 -25.60 18.33 -12.49
CA HIS A 411 -25.98 19.71 -12.66
C HIS A 411 -27.47 19.90 -12.35
N HIS A 412 -27.80 20.64 -11.31
CA HIS A 412 -29.16 21.11 -10.98
C HIS A 412 -30.26 20.04 -11.07
N VAL A 413 -29.98 18.85 -10.51
CA VAL A 413 -30.90 17.71 -10.58
C VAL A 413 -32.02 17.88 -9.56
N ASN A 414 -33.27 17.81 -10.02
CA ASN A 414 -34.48 17.74 -9.22
C ASN A 414 -35.19 16.41 -9.53
N LEU A 415 -35.43 15.58 -8.50
CA LEU A 415 -36.04 14.26 -8.65
C LEU A 415 -36.80 13.89 -7.37
N THR A 416 -38.01 13.40 -7.53
CA THR A 416 -38.78 12.78 -6.42
C THR A 416 -38.92 11.29 -6.70
N ILE A 417 -38.61 10.47 -5.71
CA ILE A 417 -38.80 9.02 -5.71
C ILE A 417 -39.77 8.69 -4.57
N ASP A 418 -40.95 8.22 -4.94
CA ASP A 418 -42.01 7.91 -3.98
C ASP A 418 -41.92 6.47 -3.45
N PRO A 419 -42.55 6.16 -2.30
CA PRO A 419 -42.58 4.81 -1.76
C PRO A 419 -43.13 3.79 -2.76
N GLY A 420 -42.38 2.72 -3.01
CA GLY A 420 -42.79 1.67 -3.95
C GLY A 420 -42.47 1.98 -5.43
N ASP A 421 -41.89 3.15 -5.75
CA ASP A 421 -41.42 3.45 -7.10
C ASP A 421 -40.37 2.44 -7.58
N THR A 422 -40.50 2.07 -8.84
CA THR A 422 -39.45 1.40 -9.60
C THR A 422 -38.86 2.41 -10.59
N VAL A 423 -37.75 3.02 -10.20
CA VAL A 423 -37.06 4.04 -10.99
C VAL A 423 -35.95 3.42 -11.83
N VAL A 424 -35.93 3.69 -13.12
CA VAL A 424 -34.81 3.30 -13.98
C VAL A 424 -34.05 4.55 -14.46
N LEU A 425 -32.74 4.57 -14.16
CA LEU A 425 -31.83 5.60 -14.64
C LEU A 425 -31.25 5.20 -15.99
N VAL A 426 -31.58 5.96 -17.03
CA VAL A 426 -31.13 5.75 -18.41
C VAL A 426 -30.22 6.89 -18.86
N GLY A 427 -29.28 6.60 -19.75
CA GLY A 427 -28.37 7.60 -20.32
C GLY A 427 -27.07 6.98 -20.82
N LEU A 428 -26.31 7.71 -21.60
CA LEU A 428 -25.01 7.28 -22.13
C LEU A 428 -23.98 7.06 -21.01
N ASN A 429 -22.87 6.40 -21.37
CA ASN A 429 -21.74 6.25 -20.46
C ASN A 429 -21.19 7.63 -20.08
N GLY A 430 -20.97 7.86 -18.77
CA GLY A 430 -20.53 9.15 -18.27
C GLY A 430 -21.65 10.19 -18.03
N ALA A 431 -22.92 9.86 -18.24
CA ALA A 431 -24.05 10.76 -18.00
C ALA A 431 -24.29 11.10 -16.50
N GLY A 432 -23.59 10.42 -15.56
CA GLY A 432 -23.71 10.70 -14.13
C GLY A 432 -24.54 9.70 -13.32
N LYS A 433 -25.02 8.59 -13.92
CA LYS A 433 -25.90 7.60 -13.26
C LYS A 433 -25.35 7.02 -11.96
N THR A 434 -24.14 6.44 -11.99
CA THR A 434 -23.47 5.91 -10.79
C THR A 434 -23.16 7.00 -9.77
N THR A 435 -22.86 8.23 -10.23
CA THR A 435 -22.65 9.38 -9.35
C THR A 435 -23.94 9.75 -8.61
N LEU A 436 -25.09 9.72 -9.29
CA LEU A 436 -26.38 9.97 -8.67
C LEU A 436 -26.70 8.93 -7.60
N ILE A 437 -26.41 7.64 -7.83
CA ILE A 437 -26.54 6.58 -6.81
C ILE A 437 -25.69 6.87 -5.60
N LYS A 438 -24.42 7.26 -5.78
CA LYS A 438 -23.52 7.59 -4.68
C LYS A 438 -24.00 8.77 -3.85
N LEU A 439 -24.71 9.75 -4.46
CA LEU A 439 -25.34 10.87 -3.77
C LEU A 439 -26.61 10.45 -3.02
N LEU A 440 -27.48 9.66 -3.65
CA LEU A 440 -28.68 9.10 -3.03
C LEU A 440 -28.37 8.33 -1.75
N THR A 441 -27.27 7.59 -1.75
CA THR A 441 -26.81 6.78 -0.62
C THR A 441 -25.92 7.52 0.36
N ARG A 442 -25.69 8.83 0.13
CA ARG A 442 -24.81 9.66 0.95
C ARG A 442 -23.38 9.09 1.11
N LEU A 443 -22.86 8.40 0.08
CA LEU A 443 -21.41 8.13 -0.02
C LEU A 443 -20.61 9.40 -0.31
N TYR A 444 -21.30 10.42 -0.86
CA TYR A 444 -20.84 11.79 -1.04
C TYR A 444 -21.98 12.74 -0.66
N ASP A 445 -21.63 13.88 -0.10
CA ASP A 445 -22.57 15.00 0.05
C ASP A 445 -22.55 15.84 -1.24
N PRO A 446 -23.68 16.40 -1.70
CA PRO A 446 -23.74 17.27 -2.87
C PRO A 446 -22.88 18.53 -2.67
N THR A 447 -22.36 19.09 -3.78
CA THR A 447 -21.62 20.36 -3.76
C THR A 447 -22.59 21.53 -3.59
N GLU A 448 -23.75 21.46 -4.24
CA GLU A 448 -24.83 22.44 -4.14
C GLU A 448 -26.17 21.69 -4.05
N GLY A 449 -27.16 22.34 -3.44
CA GLY A 449 -28.45 21.73 -3.16
C GLY A 449 -28.42 20.77 -1.97
N TYR A 450 -29.47 19.94 -1.85
CA TYR A 450 -29.58 18.95 -0.77
C TYR A 450 -30.54 17.83 -1.16
N ILE A 451 -30.46 16.72 -0.43
CA ILE A 451 -31.29 15.52 -0.63
C ILE A 451 -32.07 15.29 0.68
N THR A 452 -33.35 14.98 0.55
CA THR A 452 -34.19 14.64 1.71
C THR A 452 -34.65 13.19 1.66
N LEU A 453 -34.73 12.57 2.84
CA LEU A 453 -35.38 11.29 3.09
C LEU A 453 -36.55 11.56 4.05
N ASP A 454 -37.78 11.26 3.64
CA ASP A 454 -39.00 11.52 4.40
C ASP A 454 -39.15 12.98 4.82
N GLY A 455 -38.76 13.91 3.95
CA GLY A 455 -38.82 15.36 4.18
C GLY A 455 -37.72 15.94 5.08
N ARG A 456 -36.75 15.13 5.55
CA ARG A 456 -35.57 15.57 6.29
C ARG A 456 -34.33 15.49 5.44
N ASP A 457 -33.42 16.43 5.60
CA ASP A 457 -32.10 16.35 4.93
C ASP A 457 -31.35 15.10 5.37
N ILE A 458 -30.82 14.35 4.38
CA ILE A 458 -30.05 13.11 4.66
C ILE A 458 -28.83 13.36 5.53
N ARG A 459 -28.33 14.60 5.60
CA ARG A 459 -27.22 15.01 6.46
C ARG A 459 -27.59 15.09 7.94
N GLU A 460 -28.88 15.10 8.30
CA GLU A 460 -29.34 15.06 9.70
C GLU A 460 -29.28 13.67 10.33
N TYR A 461 -29.22 12.61 9.51
CA TYR A 461 -29.15 11.23 9.98
C TYR A 461 -27.71 10.79 10.26
N ASP A 462 -27.55 9.79 11.13
CA ASP A 462 -26.29 9.06 11.25
C ASP A 462 -26.01 8.26 9.97
N PRO A 463 -24.83 8.38 9.33
CA PRO A 463 -24.54 7.67 8.10
C PRO A 463 -24.65 6.13 8.23
N ALA A 464 -24.28 5.55 9.38
CA ALA A 464 -24.35 4.10 9.57
C ALA A 464 -25.80 3.61 9.63
N GLU A 465 -26.69 4.39 10.28
CA GLU A 465 -28.12 4.08 10.30
C GLU A 465 -28.75 4.30 8.91
N LEU A 466 -28.35 5.37 8.21
CA LEU A 466 -28.84 5.67 6.88
C LEU A 466 -28.45 4.55 5.87
N TYR A 467 -27.22 4.02 5.94
CA TYR A 467 -26.77 2.94 5.05
C TYR A 467 -27.60 1.66 5.19
N ARG A 468 -28.17 1.39 6.34
CA ARG A 468 -29.04 0.22 6.56
C ARG A 468 -30.38 0.28 5.79
N VAL A 469 -30.80 1.48 5.37
CA VAL A 469 -32.00 1.65 4.54
C VAL A 469 -31.79 1.06 3.14
N PHE A 470 -30.55 1.07 2.65
CA PHE A 470 -30.19 0.74 1.28
C PHE A 470 -29.58 -0.67 1.14
N GLY A 471 -30.14 -1.49 0.26
CA GLY A 471 -29.50 -2.70 -0.24
C GLY A 471 -28.91 -2.41 -1.63
N ILE A 472 -27.56 -2.35 -1.72
CA ILE A 472 -26.90 -1.84 -2.91
C ILE A 472 -26.05 -2.93 -3.58
N ILE A 473 -26.17 -3.04 -4.89
CA ILE A 473 -25.25 -3.77 -5.75
C ILE A 473 -24.55 -2.75 -6.66
N PHE A 474 -23.24 -2.59 -6.49
CA PHE A 474 -22.41 -1.78 -7.38
C PHE A 474 -21.95 -2.56 -8.59
N GLN A 475 -21.67 -1.88 -9.69
CA GLN A 475 -21.10 -2.47 -10.91
C GLN A 475 -19.77 -3.20 -10.64
N ASP A 476 -18.94 -2.66 -9.74
CA ASP A 476 -17.64 -3.18 -9.29
C ASP A 476 -17.75 -3.89 -7.94
N PHE A 477 -18.68 -4.80 -7.79
CA PHE A 477 -18.95 -5.52 -6.54
C PHE A 477 -17.72 -6.22 -5.95
N GLY A 478 -17.62 -6.20 -4.61
CA GLY A 478 -16.52 -6.82 -3.87
C GLY A 478 -16.53 -8.35 -3.95
N LYS A 479 -15.35 -8.92 -4.24
CA LYS A 479 -15.08 -10.36 -4.20
C LYS A 479 -14.29 -10.67 -2.93
N TYR A 480 -14.86 -11.43 -2.00
CA TYR A 480 -14.24 -11.71 -0.71
C TYR A 480 -13.78 -13.16 -0.65
N ALA A 481 -12.52 -13.36 -0.26
CA ALA A 481 -11.91 -14.68 -0.12
C ALA A 481 -12.33 -15.36 1.21
N VAL A 482 -13.61 -15.65 1.33
CA VAL A 482 -14.26 -16.34 2.45
C VAL A 482 -15.23 -17.36 1.88
N SER A 483 -15.98 -18.10 2.72
CA SER A 483 -16.95 -19.09 2.23
C SER A 483 -18.10 -18.46 1.42
N ALA A 484 -18.80 -19.25 0.62
CA ALA A 484 -19.94 -18.80 -0.17
C ALA A 484 -21.06 -18.25 0.72
N GLY A 485 -21.39 -18.95 1.82
CA GLY A 485 -22.40 -18.52 2.79
C GLY A 485 -22.00 -17.22 3.51
N GLU A 486 -20.75 -17.10 3.93
CA GLU A 486 -20.26 -15.89 4.58
C GLU A 486 -20.28 -14.68 3.61
N ASN A 487 -20.00 -14.89 2.33
CA ASN A 487 -20.14 -13.85 1.31
C ASN A 487 -21.58 -13.32 1.23
N ILE A 488 -22.60 -14.15 1.37
CA ILE A 488 -24.01 -13.73 1.39
C ILE A 488 -24.32 -12.98 2.69
N ARG A 489 -23.85 -13.48 3.83
CA ARG A 489 -24.04 -12.89 5.15
C ARG A 489 -23.48 -11.45 5.25
N PHE A 490 -22.50 -11.10 4.43
CA PHE A 490 -21.97 -9.71 4.37
C PHE A 490 -23.01 -8.68 3.90
N GLY A 491 -24.17 -9.11 3.40
CA GLY A 491 -25.31 -8.22 3.14
C GLY A 491 -25.81 -7.52 4.40
N GLN A 492 -25.78 -8.20 5.56
CA GLN A 492 -26.14 -7.62 6.86
C GLN A 492 -25.58 -8.46 8.03
N LEU A 493 -24.45 -8.02 8.58
CA LEU A 493 -23.75 -8.75 9.65
C LEU A 493 -24.48 -8.78 10.99
N ASP A 494 -25.23 -7.71 11.30
CA ASP A 494 -25.96 -7.56 12.58
C ASP A 494 -27.24 -8.41 12.64
N ARG A 495 -27.61 -9.04 11.52
CA ARG A 495 -28.78 -9.92 11.47
C ARG A 495 -28.44 -11.27 12.09
N ASP A 496 -29.14 -11.62 13.18
CA ASP A 496 -29.06 -12.95 13.81
C ASP A 496 -29.95 -13.94 13.02
N ALA A 497 -29.52 -14.17 11.77
CA ALA A 497 -30.25 -15.06 10.86
C ALA A 497 -29.50 -16.38 10.68
N GLY A 498 -30.26 -17.48 10.64
CA GLY A 498 -29.71 -18.81 10.44
C GLY A 498 -29.32 -19.11 8.99
N MET A 499 -28.92 -20.35 8.72
CA MET A 499 -28.57 -20.82 7.39
C MET A 499 -29.75 -20.74 6.41
N ALA A 500 -30.99 -20.93 6.89
CA ALA A 500 -32.20 -20.92 6.08
C ALA A 500 -32.42 -19.58 5.34
N GLU A 501 -32.10 -18.46 5.96
CA GLU A 501 -32.19 -17.12 5.32
C GLU A 501 -31.10 -16.93 4.27
N ILE A 502 -29.90 -17.47 4.50
CA ILE A 502 -28.80 -17.46 3.52
C ILE A 502 -29.20 -18.29 2.29
N GLU A 503 -29.76 -19.49 2.51
CA GLU A 503 -30.27 -20.38 1.46
C GLU A 503 -31.42 -19.73 0.69
N THR A 504 -32.32 -19.03 1.37
CA THR A 504 -33.43 -18.28 0.75
C THR A 504 -32.90 -17.18 -0.15
N ALA A 505 -31.94 -16.38 0.32
CA ALA A 505 -31.32 -15.32 -0.45
C ALA A 505 -30.53 -15.87 -1.67
N ALA A 506 -29.85 -17.01 -1.49
CA ALA A 506 -29.17 -17.71 -2.58
C ALA A 506 -30.14 -18.24 -3.62
N ALA A 507 -31.27 -18.83 -3.21
CA ALA A 507 -32.31 -19.29 -4.12
C ALA A 507 -32.95 -18.12 -4.90
N GLN A 508 -33.22 -17.01 -4.22
CA GLN A 508 -33.78 -15.81 -4.84
C GLN A 508 -32.86 -15.17 -5.86
N SER A 509 -31.55 -15.25 -5.70
CA SER A 509 -30.55 -14.70 -6.62
C SER A 509 -30.15 -15.68 -7.74
N GLY A 510 -30.63 -16.94 -7.70
CA GLY A 510 -30.14 -18.02 -8.56
C GLY A 510 -28.70 -18.44 -8.25
N ALA A 511 -28.20 -18.14 -7.05
CA ALA A 511 -26.88 -18.56 -6.62
C ALA A 511 -26.88 -19.99 -6.04
N ALA A 512 -28.03 -20.46 -5.51
CA ALA A 512 -28.17 -21.80 -4.92
C ALA A 512 -27.76 -22.91 -5.92
N ASP A 513 -28.16 -22.80 -7.19
CA ASP A 513 -27.91 -23.81 -8.23
C ASP A 513 -26.41 -24.16 -8.40
N PHE A 514 -25.54 -23.18 -8.27
CA PHE A 514 -24.11 -23.42 -8.37
C PHE A 514 -23.46 -23.67 -7.02
N ILE A 515 -23.95 -23.04 -5.93
CA ILE A 515 -23.40 -23.23 -4.58
C ILE A 515 -23.57 -24.68 -4.11
N GLU A 516 -24.74 -25.27 -4.35
CA GLU A 516 -25.02 -26.69 -4.01
C GLU A 516 -24.11 -27.67 -4.75
N LYS A 517 -23.58 -27.29 -5.90
CA LYS A 517 -22.63 -28.10 -6.68
C LYS A 517 -21.17 -27.93 -6.22
N LEU A 518 -20.89 -26.97 -5.32
CA LEU A 518 -19.55 -26.79 -4.76
C LEU A 518 -19.24 -27.93 -3.76
N PRO A 519 -17.97 -28.29 -3.58
CA PRO A 519 -17.57 -29.45 -2.76
C PRO A 519 -18.12 -29.45 -1.34
N ASN A 520 -18.22 -28.28 -0.71
CA ASN A 520 -18.73 -28.10 0.66
C ASN A 520 -19.97 -27.19 0.68
N GLY A 521 -20.70 -27.05 -0.44
CA GLY A 521 -21.86 -26.17 -0.53
C GLY A 521 -21.54 -24.75 -0.07
N TYR A 522 -22.33 -24.22 0.86
CA TYR A 522 -22.19 -22.87 1.41
C TYR A 522 -20.90 -22.64 2.21
N ASP A 523 -20.28 -23.70 2.75
CA ASP A 523 -19.01 -23.62 3.49
C ASP A 523 -17.78 -23.70 2.58
N THR A 524 -17.96 -23.78 1.26
CA THR A 524 -16.85 -23.82 0.31
C THR A 524 -16.08 -22.50 0.31
N PRO A 525 -14.76 -22.49 0.59
CA PRO A 525 -13.93 -21.29 0.49
C PRO A 525 -13.80 -20.83 -0.96
N LEU A 526 -14.02 -19.54 -1.18
CA LEU A 526 -13.90 -18.91 -2.51
C LEU A 526 -12.55 -18.22 -2.66
N MET A 527 -12.05 -18.22 -3.89
CA MET A 527 -10.73 -17.69 -4.28
C MET A 527 -9.56 -18.48 -3.65
N ARG A 528 -8.47 -18.61 -4.39
CA ARG A 528 -7.21 -19.24 -3.91
C ARG A 528 -6.28 -18.21 -3.26
N TYR A 529 -6.80 -17.38 -2.37
CA TYR A 529 -6.03 -16.34 -1.71
C TYR A 529 -5.40 -16.84 -0.41
N PHE A 530 -6.12 -17.64 0.36
CA PHE A 530 -5.69 -18.22 1.64
C PHE A 530 -5.67 -19.74 1.59
N GLU A 531 -6.63 -20.34 0.91
CA GLU A 531 -6.83 -21.78 0.82
C GLU A 531 -6.46 -22.30 -0.57
N GLU A 532 -5.58 -23.31 -0.65
CA GLU A 532 -5.15 -23.90 -1.93
C GLU A 532 -6.33 -24.55 -2.68
N ASN A 533 -7.31 -25.09 -1.93
CA ASN A 533 -8.54 -25.68 -2.43
C ASN A 533 -9.67 -24.66 -2.68
N GLY A 534 -9.41 -23.36 -2.49
CA GLY A 534 -10.38 -22.31 -2.77
C GLY A 534 -10.85 -22.32 -4.23
N ILE A 535 -12.14 -22.09 -4.44
CA ILE A 535 -12.76 -22.15 -5.77
C ILE A 535 -12.86 -20.76 -6.40
N GLU A 536 -12.41 -20.64 -7.63
CA GLU A 536 -12.57 -19.42 -8.44
C GLU A 536 -13.92 -19.47 -9.15
N LEU A 537 -14.79 -18.51 -8.81
CA LEU A 537 -16.08 -18.36 -9.47
C LEU A 537 -15.97 -17.59 -10.78
N SER A 538 -16.85 -17.89 -11.74
CA SER A 538 -17.03 -17.05 -12.94
C SER A 538 -17.57 -15.67 -12.56
N ILE A 539 -17.43 -14.67 -13.45
CA ILE A 539 -17.94 -13.31 -13.18
C ILE A 539 -19.46 -13.34 -12.96
N GLY A 540 -20.21 -14.14 -13.73
CA GLY A 540 -21.65 -14.31 -13.56
C GLY A 540 -22.03 -14.95 -12.22
N GLN A 541 -21.28 -15.95 -11.73
CA GLN A 541 -21.49 -16.55 -10.42
C GLN A 541 -21.21 -15.55 -9.29
N TRP A 542 -20.12 -14.75 -9.38
CA TRP A 542 -19.84 -13.66 -8.46
C TRP A 542 -20.97 -12.61 -8.46
N GLN A 543 -21.54 -12.32 -9.61
CA GLN A 543 -22.66 -11.39 -9.75
C GLN A 543 -23.92 -11.92 -9.05
N LYS A 544 -24.31 -13.22 -9.27
CA LYS A 544 -25.41 -13.86 -8.54
C LYS A 544 -25.17 -13.83 -7.04
N LEU A 545 -23.93 -14.03 -6.59
CA LEU A 545 -23.58 -13.97 -5.16
C LEU A 545 -23.70 -12.54 -4.60
N SER A 546 -23.33 -11.50 -5.37
CA SER A 546 -23.53 -10.12 -4.95
C SER A 546 -25.01 -9.73 -4.89
N ILE A 547 -25.83 -10.28 -5.78
CA ILE A 547 -27.28 -10.13 -5.75
C ILE A 547 -27.85 -10.79 -4.47
N ALA A 548 -27.35 -11.98 -4.10
CA ALA A 548 -27.76 -12.65 -2.87
C ALA A 548 -27.47 -11.80 -1.62
N ARG A 549 -26.39 -11.01 -1.59
CA ARG A 549 -26.11 -10.05 -0.50
C ARG A 549 -27.22 -9.01 -0.35
N ALA A 550 -27.68 -8.44 -1.47
CA ALA A 550 -28.76 -7.45 -1.46
C ALA A 550 -30.10 -8.06 -1.04
N PHE A 551 -30.35 -9.32 -1.40
CA PHE A 551 -31.54 -10.07 -0.94
C PHE A 551 -31.49 -10.43 0.54
N TYR A 552 -30.30 -10.77 1.04
CA TYR A 552 -30.10 -11.06 2.45
C TYR A 552 -30.19 -9.81 3.32
N SER A 553 -29.89 -8.61 2.75
CA SER A 553 -30.03 -7.35 3.46
C SER A 553 -31.51 -7.04 3.68
N ASP A 554 -31.85 -6.71 4.93
CA ASP A 554 -33.20 -6.27 5.30
C ASP A 554 -33.38 -4.78 5.03
N SER A 555 -33.15 -4.39 3.76
CA SER A 555 -33.20 -3.01 3.29
C SER A 555 -34.59 -2.58 2.86
N ASP A 556 -34.91 -1.30 3.03
CA ASP A 556 -36.20 -0.70 2.63
C ASP A 556 -36.16 -0.23 1.15
N ILE A 557 -34.98 0.14 0.67
CA ILE A 557 -34.73 0.60 -0.71
C ILE A 557 -33.63 -0.28 -1.33
N VAL A 558 -33.88 -0.75 -2.57
CA VAL A 558 -32.91 -1.57 -3.31
C VAL A 558 -32.34 -0.75 -4.47
N ILE A 559 -31.01 -0.69 -4.57
CA ILE A 559 -30.31 0.02 -5.64
C ILE A 559 -29.41 -0.95 -6.41
N LEU A 560 -29.56 -0.99 -7.72
CA LEU A 560 -28.87 -1.94 -8.59
C LEU A 560 -28.16 -1.17 -9.71
N ASP A 561 -26.82 -1.11 -9.63
CA ASP A 561 -25.98 -0.45 -10.64
C ASP A 561 -25.47 -1.50 -11.64
N GLU A 562 -26.12 -1.59 -12.82
CA GLU A 562 -25.80 -2.54 -13.89
C GLU A 562 -25.73 -4.02 -13.44
N PRO A 563 -26.76 -4.55 -12.78
CA PRO A 563 -26.69 -5.85 -12.11
C PRO A 563 -26.56 -7.05 -13.07
N THR A 564 -26.69 -6.84 -14.39
CA THR A 564 -26.73 -7.91 -15.41
C THR A 564 -25.63 -7.79 -16.46
N ALA A 565 -24.65 -6.90 -16.28
CA ALA A 565 -23.63 -6.59 -17.29
C ALA A 565 -22.79 -7.81 -17.77
N SER A 566 -22.68 -8.86 -16.96
CA SER A 566 -21.89 -10.07 -17.25
C SER A 566 -22.72 -11.34 -17.41
N LEU A 567 -24.03 -11.22 -17.54
CA LEU A 567 -24.97 -12.34 -17.67
C LEU A 567 -25.41 -12.52 -19.13
N ASP A 568 -25.74 -13.76 -19.49
CA ASP A 568 -26.42 -14.05 -20.74
C ASP A 568 -27.91 -13.62 -20.68
N ALA A 569 -28.56 -13.56 -21.82
CA ALA A 569 -29.92 -13.04 -21.92
C ALA A 569 -30.96 -13.86 -21.11
N ILE A 570 -30.72 -15.16 -20.94
CA ILE A 570 -31.63 -16.05 -20.18
C ILE A 570 -31.46 -15.77 -18.70
N ALA A 571 -30.22 -15.81 -18.20
CA ALA A 571 -29.93 -15.51 -16.80
C ALA A 571 -30.31 -14.08 -16.42
N GLU A 572 -30.20 -13.13 -17.34
CA GLU A 572 -30.67 -11.77 -17.16
C GLU A 572 -32.20 -11.72 -16.96
N GLN A 573 -32.96 -12.38 -17.83
CA GLN A 573 -34.41 -12.43 -17.73
C GLN A 573 -34.87 -13.10 -16.42
N GLU A 574 -34.20 -14.16 -16.00
CA GLU A 574 -34.48 -14.82 -14.73
C GLU A 574 -34.25 -13.87 -13.56
N ILE A 575 -33.16 -13.11 -13.56
CA ILE A 575 -32.86 -12.14 -12.51
C ILE A 575 -33.89 -11.00 -12.49
N TYR A 576 -34.29 -10.46 -13.64
CA TYR A 576 -35.35 -9.46 -13.68
C TYR A 576 -36.68 -10.00 -13.16
N ASN A 577 -37.05 -11.23 -13.50
CA ASN A 577 -38.25 -11.89 -12.94
C ASN A 577 -38.17 -12.08 -11.41
N GLN A 578 -36.94 -12.29 -10.87
CA GLN A 578 -36.72 -12.40 -9.43
C GLN A 578 -36.77 -11.03 -8.75
N PHE A 579 -36.23 -9.99 -9.41
CA PHE A 579 -36.38 -8.61 -8.94
C PHE A 579 -37.84 -8.17 -8.93
N ASP A 580 -38.68 -8.58 -9.88
CA ASP A 580 -40.10 -8.31 -9.87
C ASP A 580 -40.82 -8.85 -8.65
N ARG A 581 -40.37 -9.96 -8.09
CA ARG A 581 -40.90 -10.52 -6.83
C ARG A 581 -40.45 -9.72 -5.61
N LEU A 582 -39.21 -9.20 -5.62
CA LEU A 582 -38.66 -8.42 -4.52
C LEU A 582 -39.23 -7.02 -4.41
N ARG A 583 -39.52 -6.38 -5.54
CA ARG A 583 -39.96 -4.99 -5.58
C ARG A 583 -41.40 -4.79 -5.10
N ARG A 584 -42.20 -5.87 -4.93
CA ARG A 584 -43.64 -5.77 -4.64
C ARG A 584 -43.97 -4.88 -3.43
N ASP A 585 -43.00 -4.71 -2.51
CA ASP A 585 -43.19 -3.91 -1.29
C ASP A 585 -42.01 -2.95 -1.02
N LYS A 586 -41.06 -2.74 -1.97
CA LYS A 586 -39.85 -1.92 -1.78
C LYS A 586 -39.67 -0.92 -2.91
N THR A 587 -39.15 0.25 -2.56
CA THR A 587 -38.68 1.22 -3.56
C THR A 587 -37.40 0.68 -4.22
N THR A 588 -37.33 0.74 -5.54
CA THR A 588 -36.21 0.17 -6.30
C THR A 588 -35.65 1.17 -7.29
N VAL A 589 -34.33 1.32 -7.34
CA VAL A 589 -33.61 2.17 -8.30
C VAL A 589 -32.66 1.31 -9.13
N PHE A 590 -32.84 1.28 -10.45
CA PHE A 590 -32.00 0.54 -11.36
C PHE A 590 -31.17 1.48 -12.23
N VAL A 591 -29.93 1.12 -12.48
CA VAL A 591 -29.17 1.62 -13.63
C VAL A 591 -29.08 0.50 -14.65
N SER A 592 -29.55 0.73 -15.85
CA SER A 592 -29.45 -0.23 -16.91
C SER A 592 -28.95 0.39 -18.21
N HIS A 593 -28.06 -0.33 -18.85
CA HIS A 593 -27.67 -0.07 -20.25
C HIS A 593 -28.55 -0.81 -21.27
N ARG A 594 -29.38 -1.75 -20.78
CA ARG A 594 -30.34 -2.50 -21.62
C ARG A 594 -31.72 -1.94 -21.41
N LEU A 595 -32.24 -1.30 -22.44
CA LEU A 595 -33.52 -0.59 -22.36
C LEU A 595 -34.73 -1.54 -22.26
N SER A 596 -34.57 -2.85 -22.53
CA SER A 596 -35.60 -3.86 -22.24
C SER A 596 -36.02 -3.87 -20.76
N SER A 597 -35.12 -3.56 -19.85
CA SER A 597 -35.44 -3.46 -18.42
C SER A 597 -36.20 -2.19 -18.04
N ALA A 598 -36.18 -1.15 -18.90
CA ALA A 598 -36.89 0.08 -18.66
C ALA A 598 -38.41 -0.06 -18.85
N THR A 599 -38.86 -1.09 -19.56
CA THR A 599 -40.31 -1.32 -19.83
C THR A 599 -41.07 -1.74 -18.57
N VAL A 600 -40.38 -2.24 -17.52
CA VAL A 600 -41.02 -2.64 -16.28
C VAL A 600 -41.01 -1.54 -15.20
N ALA A 601 -40.39 -0.39 -15.48
CA ALA A 601 -40.33 0.75 -14.58
C ALA A 601 -41.63 1.56 -14.60
N ASN A 602 -42.05 2.03 -13.44
CA ASN A 602 -43.13 3.05 -13.37
C ASN A 602 -42.61 4.48 -13.55
N LYS A 603 -41.28 4.67 -13.40
CA LYS A 603 -40.64 5.96 -13.58
C LYS A 603 -39.26 5.80 -14.23
N ILE A 604 -39.12 6.35 -15.43
CA ILE A 604 -37.84 6.37 -16.17
C ILE A 604 -37.29 7.78 -16.06
N VAL A 605 -36.02 7.89 -15.67
CA VAL A 605 -35.26 9.14 -15.56
C VAL A 605 -34.11 9.11 -16.56
N VAL A 606 -34.14 10.01 -17.53
CA VAL A 606 -33.11 10.11 -18.56
C VAL A 606 -32.11 11.18 -18.18
N LEU A 607 -30.86 10.75 -18.05
CA LEU A 607 -29.72 11.63 -17.75
C LEU A 607 -28.90 11.87 -19.02
N GLU A 608 -28.63 13.13 -19.28
CA GLU A 608 -27.69 13.57 -20.31
C GLU A 608 -26.77 14.66 -19.74
N ASN A 609 -25.45 14.48 -19.90
CA ASN A 609 -24.44 15.43 -19.44
C ASN A 609 -24.62 15.91 -18.00
N GLY A 610 -25.03 15.03 -17.09
CA GLY A 610 -25.20 15.32 -15.66
C GLY A 610 -26.54 15.97 -15.27
N SER A 611 -27.42 16.19 -16.22
CA SER A 611 -28.76 16.78 -15.98
C SER A 611 -29.88 15.79 -16.34
N ILE A 612 -31.01 15.90 -15.69
CA ILE A 612 -32.22 15.16 -16.07
C ILE A 612 -32.87 15.89 -17.24
N VAL A 613 -33.03 15.20 -18.39
CA VAL A 613 -33.65 15.76 -19.58
C VAL A 613 -35.09 15.28 -19.78
N GLU A 614 -35.43 14.07 -19.31
CA GLU A 614 -36.78 13.51 -19.43
C GLU A 614 -37.11 12.66 -18.18
N ILE A 615 -38.37 12.72 -17.75
CA ILE A 615 -38.97 11.84 -16.74
C ILE A 615 -40.34 11.42 -17.21
N GLY A 616 -40.64 10.11 -17.14
CA GLY A 616 -41.96 9.59 -17.49
C GLY A 616 -42.00 8.07 -17.51
N THR A 617 -43.12 7.53 -17.95
CA THR A 617 -43.27 6.09 -18.23
C THR A 617 -42.71 5.74 -19.60
N HIS A 618 -42.49 4.45 -19.85
CA HIS A 618 -42.03 3.98 -21.17
C HIS A 618 -42.92 4.51 -22.31
N GLU A 619 -44.23 4.42 -22.14
CA GLU A 619 -45.18 4.85 -23.17
C GLU A 619 -45.17 6.37 -23.43
N GLU A 620 -45.06 7.15 -22.38
CA GLU A 620 -45.01 8.62 -22.48
C GLU A 620 -43.73 9.06 -23.18
N LEU A 621 -42.57 8.52 -22.81
CA LEU A 621 -41.29 8.87 -23.36
C LEU A 621 -41.12 8.38 -24.81
N MET A 622 -41.70 7.23 -25.14
CA MET A 622 -41.73 6.74 -26.54
C MET A 622 -42.60 7.65 -27.43
N ARG A 623 -43.73 8.17 -26.93
CA ARG A 623 -44.59 9.13 -27.67
C ARG A 623 -43.94 10.50 -27.81
N ALA A 624 -43.14 10.92 -26.84
CA ALA A 624 -42.45 12.21 -26.86
C ALA A 624 -41.34 12.28 -27.94
N HIS A 625 -40.87 11.16 -28.47
CA HIS A 625 -39.78 11.05 -29.46
C HIS A 625 -38.49 11.79 -29.09
N GLY A 626 -38.20 11.88 -27.79
CA GLY A 626 -37.03 12.56 -27.23
C GLY A 626 -35.76 11.68 -27.15
N GLU A 627 -34.91 11.95 -26.17
CA GLU A 627 -33.63 11.24 -25.96
C GLU A 627 -33.88 9.76 -25.62
N TYR A 628 -34.89 9.46 -24.80
CA TYR A 628 -35.28 8.09 -24.48
C TYR A 628 -35.63 7.30 -25.74
N TYR A 629 -36.49 7.87 -26.61
CA TYR A 629 -36.89 7.24 -27.87
C TYR A 629 -35.66 6.99 -28.76
N ARG A 630 -34.75 7.95 -28.86
CA ARG A 630 -33.53 7.84 -29.64
C ARG A 630 -32.65 6.66 -29.12
N LEU A 631 -32.44 6.58 -27.82
CA LEU A 631 -31.65 5.51 -27.18
C LEU A 631 -32.32 4.15 -27.39
N PHE A 632 -33.63 4.06 -27.11
CA PHE A 632 -34.40 2.82 -27.22
C PHE A 632 -34.44 2.31 -28.69
N SER A 633 -34.78 3.15 -29.66
CA SER A 633 -34.84 2.80 -31.05
C SER A 633 -33.46 2.37 -31.60
N THR A 634 -32.38 2.99 -31.14
CA THR A 634 -31.02 2.61 -31.56
C THR A 634 -30.64 1.22 -31.03
N GLN A 635 -31.06 0.85 -29.84
CA GLN A 635 -30.84 -0.50 -29.33
C GLN A 635 -31.76 -1.52 -30.01
N ALA A 636 -33.03 -1.20 -30.20
CA ALA A 636 -34.01 -2.07 -30.84
C ALA A 636 -33.64 -2.41 -32.30
N LYS A 637 -33.09 -1.46 -33.04
CA LYS A 637 -32.62 -1.70 -34.42
C LYS A 637 -31.57 -2.82 -34.51
N ARG A 638 -30.74 -3.00 -33.52
CA ARG A 638 -29.74 -4.10 -33.50
C ARG A 638 -30.36 -5.49 -33.36
N TYR A 639 -31.59 -5.59 -32.87
CA TYR A 639 -32.31 -6.85 -32.72
C TYR A 639 -33.27 -7.12 -33.89
N ILE A 640 -33.65 -6.09 -34.69
CA ILE A 640 -34.62 -6.19 -35.77
C ILE A 640 -33.96 -6.46 -37.16
N THR A 641 -32.69 -6.09 -37.33
CA THR A 641 -31.96 -6.22 -38.62
C THR A 641 -31.65 -7.65 -39.03
N ASP A 642 -31.90 -8.66 -38.19
CA ASP A 642 -31.65 -10.06 -38.53
C ASP A 642 -32.91 -10.85 -39.01
N HIS A 643 -34.10 -10.23 -39.10
CA HIS A 643 -35.33 -10.95 -39.42
C HIS A 643 -36.21 -10.36 -40.53
N GLU A 644 -35.78 -9.33 -41.23
CA GLU A 644 -36.52 -8.86 -42.43
C GLU A 644 -35.70 -9.06 -43.70
N ASN A 645 -35.67 -10.28 -44.20
CA ASN A 645 -35.87 -10.60 -45.59
C ASN A 645 -36.12 -12.09 -45.83
N PRO A 646 -37.35 -12.57 -45.78
CA PRO A 646 -37.80 -13.51 -46.80
C PRO A 646 -39.07 -13.00 -47.46
N GLU A 647 -39.11 -13.06 -48.78
CA GLU A 647 -40.23 -12.88 -49.68
C GLU A 647 -40.30 -11.53 -50.41
N ALA A 648 -39.59 -11.52 -51.53
CA ALA A 648 -40.13 -10.96 -52.78
C ALA A 648 -39.53 -11.76 -53.91
N ASP A 649 -40.07 -12.97 -54.09
CA ASP A 649 -40.01 -13.67 -55.39
C ASP A 649 -41.41 -13.58 -56.05
N THR A 650 -41.52 -12.75 -57.02
CA THR A 650 -42.42 -12.96 -58.15
C THR A 650 -42.01 -12.09 -59.37
N GLY A 651 -41.48 -12.76 -60.37
CA GLY A 651 -41.93 -12.52 -61.72
C GLY A 651 -41.26 -11.43 -62.58
N ASP A 652 -40.56 -11.95 -63.55
CA ASP A 652 -40.42 -11.44 -64.89
C ASP A 652 -39.16 -10.68 -65.32
N ALA A 653 -38.58 -11.32 -66.35
CA ALA A 653 -37.86 -10.78 -67.48
C ALA A 653 -36.37 -10.50 -67.39
N VAL A 654 -35.63 -11.49 -67.86
CA VAL A 654 -34.30 -11.32 -68.48
C VAL A 654 -34.36 -10.26 -69.62
N PRO A 655 -33.38 -9.38 -69.73
CA PRO A 655 -32.61 -9.40 -70.96
C PRO A 655 -31.09 -9.41 -70.74
N ASN A 656 -30.52 -10.30 -71.47
CA ASN A 656 -29.15 -10.48 -71.91
C ASN A 656 -28.51 -9.19 -72.45
N VAL A 657 -27.34 -8.73 -71.93
CA VAL A 657 -26.38 -7.92 -72.68
C VAL A 657 -24.98 -8.36 -72.39
N GLN A 658 -24.38 -8.83 -73.45
CA GLN A 658 -22.97 -9.18 -73.60
C GLN A 658 -22.01 -7.99 -73.40
N GLN A 659 -20.82 -8.32 -72.97
CA GLN A 659 -19.49 -7.82 -73.36
C GLN A 659 -19.21 -6.32 -73.16
N ASN A 660 -18.22 -6.09 -72.31
CA ASN A 660 -16.94 -5.54 -72.82
C ASN A 660 -15.80 -5.70 -71.77
N ALA A 661 -14.82 -6.43 -72.24
CA ALA A 661 -13.49 -6.52 -71.69
C ALA A 661 -12.72 -5.22 -71.95
N SER A 662 -11.90 -4.77 -71.06
CA SER A 662 -10.48 -4.40 -71.29
C SER A 662 -9.93 -3.50 -70.19
N HIS A 663 -8.92 -3.94 -69.62
CA HIS A 663 -7.60 -3.40 -69.31
C HIS A 663 -7.07 -3.84 -67.97
N ALA A 664 -6.27 -4.90 -68.02
CA ALA A 664 -5.21 -5.14 -67.02
C ALA A 664 -3.87 -4.54 -67.57
N PRO A 665 -2.93 -4.20 -66.75
CA PRO A 665 -1.55 -4.38 -67.11
C PRO A 665 -0.88 -5.52 -66.36
N GLU A 666 -0.22 -6.35 -67.16
CA GLU A 666 0.72 -7.42 -66.84
C GLU A 666 1.90 -6.89 -66.03
N ILE A 667 2.34 -7.68 -65.05
CA ILE A 667 3.73 -7.72 -64.65
C ILE A 667 4.17 -9.20 -64.61
N HIS A 668 5.26 -9.44 -65.33
CA HIS A 668 5.94 -10.68 -65.66
C HIS A 668 6.30 -11.57 -64.49
N GLY A 669 6.18 -12.85 -64.76
CA GLY A 669 6.54 -13.97 -63.95
C GLY A 669 8.05 -14.28 -63.88
N ARG A 670 8.35 -15.18 -62.97
CA ARG A 670 9.42 -16.18 -63.13
C ARG A 670 9.06 -17.47 -62.44
N HIS A 671 9.28 -18.55 -63.21
CA HIS A 671 9.11 -19.97 -62.88
C HIS A 671 9.87 -20.44 -61.63
N GLY A 672 9.28 -21.38 -60.89
CA GLY A 672 9.96 -22.23 -59.92
C GLY A 672 9.04 -23.35 -59.42
N LYS A 673 9.05 -24.43 -60.10
CA LYS A 673 8.77 -25.87 -59.82
C LYS A 673 7.93 -26.24 -58.59
N GLU A 674 6.82 -26.90 -58.88
CA GLU A 674 6.04 -27.81 -58.03
C GLU A 674 6.92 -28.90 -57.41
N GLU A 675 6.78 -29.06 -56.10
CA GLU A 675 7.06 -30.34 -55.43
C GLU A 675 5.91 -30.67 -54.47
N THR A 676 5.32 -31.82 -54.73
CA THR A 676 4.22 -32.47 -54.00
C THR A 676 4.64 -32.92 -52.61
N PRO A 677 3.75 -32.89 -51.60
CA PRO A 677 4.03 -33.37 -50.26
C PRO A 677 3.90 -34.91 -50.16
N PRO A 678 4.73 -35.56 -49.35
CA PRO A 678 4.61 -37.02 -49.07
C PRO A 678 3.61 -37.27 -47.91
N PRO A 679 3.10 -38.52 -47.78
CA PRO A 679 2.02 -38.91 -46.88
C PRO A 679 2.48 -39.09 -45.43
N PRO A 680 1.53 -39.16 -44.46
CA PRO A 680 1.86 -39.19 -43.00
C PRO A 680 2.19 -40.58 -42.52
N GLY A 681 3.26 -40.68 -41.75
CA GLY A 681 3.65 -41.94 -41.09
C GLY A 681 4.81 -41.80 -40.12
N SER A 682 4.55 -42.25 -38.89
CA SER A 682 5.46 -42.62 -37.83
C SER A 682 6.08 -41.53 -36.93
N VAL A 683 5.55 -41.51 -35.75
CA VAL A 683 6.07 -40.86 -34.52
C VAL A 683 7.30 -41.65 -34.00
N PRO A 684 8.43 -41.05 -33.69
CA PRO A 684 9.47 -41.65 -32.84
C PRO A 684 9.28 -41.28 -31.36
N PRO A 685 9.78 -42.09 -30.40
CA PRO A 685 9.38 -42.07 -29.00
C PRO A 685 10.07 -40.96 -28.19
N HIS A 686 9.32 -40.48 -27.21
CA HIS A 686 9.75 -39.54 -26.16
C HIS A 686 10.98 -40.05 -25.42
N GLN A 687 12.00 -39.22 -25.31
CA GLN A 687 13.03 -39.30 -24.28
C GLN A 687 12.58 -38.50 -23.05
N PRO A 688 12.82 -39.00 -21.82
CA PRO A 688 12.45 -38.30 -20.57
C PRO A 688 13.46 -37.21 -20.22
N PRO A 689 13.03 -36.18 -19.46
CA PRO A 689 13.90 -35.06 -19.11
C PRO A 689 14.92 -35.40 -18.03
N PHE A 690 16.05 -34.74 -18.15
CA PHE A 690 17.25 -34.84 -17.34
C PHE A 690 17.02 -34.86 -15.85
N ALA A 691 17.75 -35.81 -15.19
CA ALA A 691 17.89 -35.89 -13.74
C ALA A 691 18.58 -34.65 -13.17
N GLN A 692 18.04 -34.16 -12.05
CA GLN A 692 18.70 -33.18 -11.19
C GLN A 692 19.94 -33.81 -10.57
N GLU A 693 21.12 -33.29 -10.92
CA GLU A 693 22.35 -33.51 -10.16
C GLU A 693 22.27 -32.74 -8.85
N THR A 694 22.18 -33.48 -7.77
CA THR A 694 22.39 -32.99 -6.39
C THR A 694 23.89 -32.67 -6.23
N MET A 695 24.22 -31.38 -6.14
CA MET A 695 25.53 -30.93 -5.68
C MET A 695 25.62 -31.12 -4.17
N ALA A 696 26.54 -32.00 -3.75
CA ALA A 696 27.04 -32.14 -2.40
C ALA A 696 27.91 -30.91 -2.01
N PRO A 697 27.96 -30.50 -0.72
CA PRO A 697 28.78 -29.38 -0.30
C PRO A 697 30.27 -29.72 -0.29
N PRO A 698 31.19 -28.79 -0.58
CA PRO A 698 32.61 -29.06 -0.59
C PRO A 698 33.17 -29.13 0.83
N ASP A 699 33.94 -30.13 1.02
CA ASP A 699 34.71 -30.52 2.20
C ASP A 699 35.75 -29.42 2.58
N ALA A 700 35.68 -28.95 3.80
CA ALA A 700 36.60 -27.99 4.38
C ALA A 700 37.77 -28.72 5.02
N ARG A 701 38.82 -29.07 4.25
CA ARG A 701 40.14 -29.33 4.75
C ARG A 701 41.19 -28.99 3.70
N LYS A 702 41.93 -27.94 3.96
CA LYS A 702 43.37 -27.70 3.82
C LYS A 702 43.71 -26.25 3.43
N ARG A 703 44.49 -25.70 4.35
CA ARG A 703 45.64 -24.80 4.24
C ARG A 703 45.43 -23.37 4.69
N LEU A 704 46.14 -23.19 5.79
CA LEU A 704 46.89 -22.08 6.37
C LEU A 704 46.12 -20.89 6.90
#